data_eed5b415f9faa4b3df25c6c470283067
#
_entry.id   eed5b415f9faa4b3df25c6c470283067
#
_cell.length_a   1.000
_cell.length_b   1.000
_cell.length_c   1.000
_cell.angle_alpha   90.00
_cell.angle_beta   90.00
_cell.angle_gamma   90.00
#
_symmetry.space_group_name_H-M   'P 1'
#
loop_
_entity.id
_entity.type
_entity.pdbx_description
1 polymer ?
#
loop_
_entity_poly.entity_id
_entity_poly.type
_entity_poly.pdbx_seq_one_letter_code
_entity_poly.pdbx_strand_id
1 'polypeptide(L)'
;MNKRHTSKVGKYMGMACLLFVCATMQSCRDEYLYDNPEYTPEWLGESIYEELQDGLRDNESPDGWSFKYFLQVIDDCDYTDVLMKTGSKTLFVADDSAFVRGVKKAWPNITGTTGDEVYAQLGLGQKRTILFSAMLDNAYLLEMMSSTPAVGTGDPNVGQALRHETAASVLDTIYTYSGDELPWDTAHWTNEFREKGIRMALDNTKPMMVHFLEEQLDRVGVTDEDLSYLVSRKGATKQDAYIFDKKVIKRDITCKNGYINLLDELLVPPSNMAEEIRKNPNLSIYSRILDRFAVPVYNETLSEEYYQKLLSMDPNAEYEDIYEKRYFTSASNRANFGQGFLVYKDIDGNNHETVADDALAFSPGWNQYRSEQFAKDVDMAAMFAPTDEALMAYFSPGGKGASLIDRYGNGAPLPQAIDSIELKIIAKLVRNMMEPSFNQSVPSKFSSLKNDANDDKGVRAAHLNAIQPCIVANNGVIYVTEEVYSPAEYVSVSAPSMLNENMYSFYKLITKLDGDKGSDTDYNSYLLAMQTDFSLINPINEALTYFDPATAITSTPIGSSAQTPKYYTLTYDVKNEAWTIRQGDYTYGTDSLGAPAIKLGKSTIINDDQNMTFMKYLKVQILDHSIVVGDITNGNKYHQTKGLSTIKVNSEVNGADTTIYLWGGRELEDQLAGYRDNGILVARKFNQENGNTYRVDEGMVHPATRSVYNILKTTKEFAPFYNLCETAETDSIILAVREVAEDGATPTKNADAAVRAYRIFEWDKSFPGLDFNVTSFNSFHYTVYVPDSLKLQEAVDAGIPLWNELTPLSEAIWANISKIKEYNKVIDNKETAKNVVDSLTQVRSLLIAENAELRAELKEYVELIVDFVKYHMQDYSIYLDNTPVMEDGEYVTASKDNNTNLFNNVSIMSGSNALTITDALGTKHNVVTTGEENVLWNVMARDIKKSNSRLSTSSFAVIHQIDGCLNNGRWAATMEKFNEYRNKNK
;
A
#
# COMPACT_ATOMS: atom_id res chain seq x y z
N MET A 1 63.58 9.54 -11.50
CA MET A 1 64.53 9.55 -10.34
C MET A 1 63.74 10.05 -9.16
N ASN A 2 63.44 9.26 -8.20
CA ASN A 2 62.87 9.44 -6.83
C ASN A 2 61.81 8.38 -6.49
N LYS A 3 62.25 7.15 -6.34
CA LYS A 3 61.47 6.04 -5.73
C LYS A 3 62.41 5.10 -4.95
N ARG A 4 63.27 5.61 -4.08
CA ARG A 4 64.11 4.76 -3.25
C ARG A 4 64.37 5.21 -1.81
N HIS A 5 63.69 6.24 -1.28
CA HIS A 5 63.95 6.69 0.08
C HIS A 5 62.82 6.45 1.11
N THR A 6 61.61 5.99 0.67
CA THR A 6 60.48 5.74 1.60
C THR A 6 60.45 4.33 2.20
N SER A 7 61.26 3.39 1.71
CA SER A 7 61.23 1.99 2.18
C SER A 7 62.08 1.72 3.44
N LYS A 8 63.04 2.62 3.77
CA LYS A 8 63.90 2.42 4.95
C LYS A 8 63.33 3.01 6.22
N VAL A 9 62.65 4.16 6.14
CA VAL A 9 62.00 4.80 7.30
C VAL A 9 60.84 3.96 7.80
N GLY A 10 60.06 3.35 6.91
CA GLY A 10 58.95 2.45 7.29
C GLY A 10 59.41 1.17 8.02
N LYS A 11 60.57 0.63 7.67
CA LYS A 11 61.12 -0.55 8.36
C LYS A 11 61.61 -0.23 9.77
N TYR A 12 62.23 0.94 9.97
CA TYR A 12 62.72 1.33 11.30
C TYR A 12 61.55 1.77 12.22
N MET A 13 60.47 2.38 11.68
CA MET A 13 59.28 2.67 12.44
C MET A 13 58.49 1.41 12.81
N GLY A 14 58.39 0.43 11.92
CA GLY A 14 57.78 -0.88 12.21
C GLY A 14 58.55 -1.64 13.30
N MET A 15 59.89 -1.59 13.26
CA MET A 15 60.74 -2.23 14.27
C MET A 15 60.73 -1.49 15.62
N ALA A 16 60.62 -0.17 15.63
CA ALA A 16 60.46 0.62 16.85
C ALA A 16 59.05 0.40 17.47
N CYS A 17 57.99 0.27 16.66
CA CYS A 17 56.67 -0.10 17.19
C CYS A 17 56.61 -1.53 17.73
N LEU A 18 57.28 -2.48 17.09
CA LEU A 18 57.39 -3.87 17.60
C LEU A 18 58.18 -3.94 18.92
N LEU A 19 59.26 -3.18 19.05
CA LEU A 19 60.04 -3.09 20.28
C LEU A 19 59.28 -2.34 21.40
N PHE A 20 58.42 -1.36 21.05
CA PHE A 20 57.59 -0.67 22.03
C PHE A 20 56.44 -1.56 22.52
N VAL A 21 55.80 -2.34 21.61
CA VAL A 21 54.80 -3.32 21.98
C VAL A 21 55.39 -4.47 22.80
N CYS A 22 56.61 -4.95 22.49
CA CYS A 22 57.27 -5.96 23.31
C CYS A 22 57.70 -5.37 24.69
N ALA A 23 58.06 -4.11 24.78
CA ALA A 23 58.40 -3.48 26.07
C ALA A 23 57.16 -3.18 26.93
N THR A 24 56.00 -2.89 26.33
CA THR A 24 54.75 -2.73 27.05
C THR A 24 54.14 -4.05 27.50
N MET A 25 54.38 -5.12 26.76
CA MET A 25 53.95 -6.48 27.16
C MET A 25 54.77 -7.04 28.36
N GLN A 26 55.92 -6.50 28.62
CA GLN A 26 56.71 -6.90 29.81
C GLN A 26 56.37 -6.13 31.11
N SER A 27 55.52 -5.08 30.99
CA SER A 27 55.12 -4.23 32.12
C SER A 27 53.87 -4.69 32.86
N CYS A 28 53.14 -5.71 32.36
CA CYS A 28 52.03 -6.32 33.07
C CYS A 28 52.33 -7.72 33.52
N ARG A 29 53.48 -7.94 34.15
CA ARG A 29 53.62 -9.04 35.10
C ARG A 29 53.26 -8.46 36.47
N ASP A 30 52.02 -8.71 36.87
CA ASP A 30 51.61 -8.56 38.23
C ASP A 30 52.39 -9.55 39.09
N GLU A 31 53.50 -9.07 39.68
CA GLU A 31 54.29 -9.87 40.64
C GLU A 31 53.41 -10.29 41.85
N TYR A 32 52.29 -9.63 42.07
CA TYR A 32 51.30 -9.97 43.11
C TYR A 32 50.56 -11.31 42.91
N LEU A 33 50.50 -11.82 41.72
CA LEU A 33 49.81 -13.09 41.47
C LEU A 33 50.68 -14.33 41.76
N TYR A 34 51.99 -14.16 42.00
CA TYR A 34 52.93 -15.28 42.28
C TYR A 34 53.30 -15.41 43.76
N ASP A 35 53.05 -14.39 44.59
CA ASP A 35 53.51 -14.40 45.97
C ASP A 35 52.53 -15.11 46.96
N ASN A 36 51.28 -15.33 46.57
CA ASN A 36 50.35 -16.16 47.38
C ASN A 36 49.19 -16.71 46.52
N PRO A 37 49.36 -17.90 45.87
CA PRO A 37 48.32 -18.51 45.05
C PRO A 37 47.05 -18.92 45.81
N GLU A 38 47.08 -18.82 47.13
CA GLU A 38 45.98 -19.21 48.01
C GLU A 38 45.23 -18.00 48.62
N TYR A 39 45.68 -16.76 48.39
CA TYR A 39 45.00 -15.59 48.91
C TYR A 39 43.82 -15.18 48.06
N THR A 40 42.67 -15.76 48.30
CA THR A 40 41.41 -15.20 47.87
C THR A 40 40.94 -14.26 48.96
N PRO A 41 40.60 -12.98 48.63
CA PRO A 41 40.02 -12.07 49.63
C PRO A 41 38.76 -12.70 50.26
N GLU A 42 38.65 -12.71 51.60
CA GLU A 42 37.48 -13.29 52.32
C GLU A 42 36.12 -12.75 51.84
N TRP A 43 36.09 -11.53 51.24
CA TRP A 43 34.85 -10.96 50.71
C TRP A 43 34.44 -11.51 49.36
N LEU A 44 35.32 -12.27 48.66
CA LEU A 44 35.02 -12.82 47.31
C LEU A 44 34.16 -14.09 47.37
N GLY A 45 34.00 -14.66 48.51
CA GLY A 45 33.18 -15.90 48.71
C GLY A 45 33.80 -17.15 48.10
N GLU A 46 33.03 -18.21 48.07
CA GLU A 46 33.42 -19.49 47.48
C GLU A 46 33.16 -19.46 45.95
N SER A 47 33.52 -20.52 45.22
CA SER A 47 33.17 -20.69 43.83
C SER A 47 31.68 -21.01 43.68
N ILE A 48 31.14 -20.80 42.47
CA ILE A 48 29.74 -21.18 42.17
C ILE A 48 29.46 -22.65 42.58
N TYR A 49 30.38 -23.55 42.31
CA TYR A 49 30.23 -24.95 42.68
C TYR A 49 30.22 -25.17 44.20
N GLU A 50 31.14 -24.54 44.93
CA GLU A 50 31.27 -24.62 46.40
C GLU A 50 30.05 -24.00 47.10
N GLU A 51 29.57 -22.85 46.64
CA GLU A 51 28.34 -22.21 47.16
C GLU A 51 27.10 -23.08 46.97
N LEU A 52 26.97 -23.78 45.87
CA LEU A 52 25.89 -24.75 45.66
C LEU A 52 26.03 -25.95 46.59
N GLN A 53 27.25 -26.41 46.86
CA GLN A 53 27.47 -27.48 47.86
C GLN A 53 27.11 -27.05 49.27
N ASP A 54 27.39 -25.81 49.66
CA ASP A 54 27.03 -25.24 50.95
C ASP A 54 25.53 -24.88 51.06
N GLY A 55 24.78 -24.92 49.93
CA GLY A 55 23.33 -24.74 49.93
C GLY A 55 22.93 -23.26 49.98
N LEU A 56 23.77 -22.31 49.54
CA LEU A 56 23.50 -20.86 49.52
C LEU A 56 23.08 -20.34 50.92
N ARG A 57 23.72 -20.81 51.97
CA ARG A 57 23.42 -20.45 53.37
C ARG A 57 23.85 -19.02 53.68
N ASP A 58 23.02 -18.33 54.40
CA ASP A 58 23.33 -17.00 54.94
C ASP A 58 22.55 -16.70 56.21
N ASN A 59 22.63 -15.48 56.74
CA ASN A 59 21.93 -15.11 57.96
C ASN A 59 20.38 -15.11 57.82
N GLU A 60 19.86 -14.98 56.59
CA GLU A 60 18.41 -14.97 56.28
C GLU A 60 17.90 -16.38 56.03
N SER A 61 18.76 -17.26 55.53
CA SER A 61 18.45 -18.65 55.18
C SER A 61 19.50 -19.60 55.77
N PRO A 62 19.56 -19.77 57.07
CA PRO A 62 20.63 -20.56 57.77
C PRO A 62 20.52 -22.07 57.46
N ASP A 63 19.36 -22.59 57.13
CA ASP A 63 19.16 -23.98 56.78
C ASP A 63 19.56 -24.28 55.32
N GLY A 64 19.62 -23.20 54.46
CA GLY A 64 19.98 -23.30 53.04
C GLY A 64 18.99 -24.13 52.20
N TRP A 65 19.41 -24.43 50.97
CA TRP A 65 18.67 -25.26 50.02
C TRP A 65 19.50 -26.51 49.62
N SER A 66 18.86 -27.54 49.12
CA SER A 66 19.54 -28.72 48.58
C SER A 66 19.61 -28.64 47.04
N PHE A 67 20.80 -28.76 46.49
CA PHE A 67 21.09 -28.74 45.02
C PHE A 67 21.74 -30.06 44.55
N LYS A 68 21.43 -31.21 45.19
CA LYS A 68 21.98 -32.50 44.86
C LYS A 68 21.91 -32.80 43.35
N TYR A 69 20.73 -32.64 42.77
CA TYR A 69 20.51 -32.97 41.36
C TYR A 69 21.17 -31.98 40.42
N PHE A 70 21.19 -30.69 40.76
CA PHE A 70 21.85 -29.69 39.94
C PHE A 70 23.39 -29.87 39.94
N LEU A 71 23.97 -30.17 41.10
CA LEU A 71 25.40 -30.53 41.22
C LEU A 71 25.73 -31.79 40.40
N GLN A 72 24.88 -32.80 40.44
CA GLN A 72 25.05 -34.00 39.59
C GLN A 72 24.98 -33.66 38.09
N VAL A 73 24.17 -32.74 37.68
CA VAL A 73 24.12 -32.24 36.28
C VAL A 73 25.44 -31.57 35.91
N ILE A 74 26.00 -30.75 36.80
CA ILE A 74 27.29 -30.11 36.57
C ILE A 74 28.39 -31.15 36.39
N ASP A 75 28.42 -32.19 37.30
CA ASP A 75 29.40 -33.26 37.26
C ASP A 75 29.26 -34.11 36.00
N ASP A 76 28.04 -34.53 35.64
CA ASP A 76 27.74 -35.35 34.48
C ASP A 76 28.02 -34.63 33.14
N CYS A 77 28.07 -33.29 33.17
CA CYS A 77 28.43 -32.47 32.01
C CYS A 77 29.94 -32.14 31.93
N ASP A 78 30.80 -32.70 32.82
CA ASP A 78 32.24 -32.41 32.97
C ASP A 78 32.52 -30.89 33.14
N TYR A 79 31.65 -30.17 33.84
CA TYR A 79 31.77 -28.73 33.99
C TYR A 79 32.17 -28.27 35.40
N THR A 80 32.47 -29.21 36.30
CA THR A 80 32.86 -28.98 37.68
C THR A 80 34.09 -28.08 37.80
N ASP A 81 35.16 -28.42 37.09
CA ASP A 81 36.41 -27.65 37.06
C ASP A 81 36.22 -26.19 36.57
N VAL A 82 35.32 -25.98 35.62
CA VAL A 82 35.00 -24.64 35.12
C VAL A 82 34.32 -23.82 36.20
N LEU A 83 33.32 -24.37 36.88
CA LEU A 83 32.58 -23.67 37.92
C LEU A 83 33.31 -23.61 39.28
N MET A 84 34.40 -24.33 39.42
CA MET A 84 35.31 -24.20 40.59
C MET A 84 36.44 -23.20 40.38
N LYS A 85 37.01 -23.12 39.15
CA LYS A 85 38.31 -22.51 38.94
C LYS A 85 38.29 -21.29 38.05
N THR A 86 37.40 -21.24 37.04
CA THR A 86 37.41 -20.18 36.02
C THR A 86 36.17 -19.28 36.17
N GLY A 87 36.39 -17.99 35.92
CA GLY A 87 35.39 -17.06 36.32
C GLY A 87 34.82 -16.21 35.23
N SER A 88 33.68 -15.71 35.44
CA SER A 88 32.74 -14.78 34.83
C SER A 88 31.49 -15.49 34.30
N LYS A 89 30.74 -16.07 35.23
CA LYS A 89 29.48 -16.77 34.90
C LYS A 89 28.33 -16.19 35.70
N THR A 90 27.12 -16.24 35.17
CA THR A 90 25.85 -16.04 35.90
C THR A 90 25.04 -17.31 35.76
N LEU A 91 24.68 -17.93 36.88
CA LEU A 91 23.99 -19.21 36.91
C LEU A 91 22.62 -19.05 37.56
N PHE A 92 21.59 -19.63 36.93
CA PHE A 92 20.22 -19.68 37.43
C PHE A 92 19.88 -21.11 37.90
N VAL A 93 19.65 -21.32 39.17
CA VAL A 93 19.47 -22.67 39.74
C VAL A 93 18.12 -22.84 40.40
N ALA A 94 17.71 -24.10 40.59
CA ALA A 94 16.53 -24.46 41.33
C ALA A 94 16.89 -25.51 42.36
N ASP A 95 16.20 -25.53 43.51
CA ASP A 95 16.39 -26.57 44.54
C ASP A 95 15.95 -27.94 44.04
N ASP A 96 16.30 -29.01 44.81
CA ASP A 96 15.98 -30.38 44.42
C ASP A 96 14.48 -30.63 44.21
N SER A 97 13.64 -29.94 44.97
CA SER A 97 12.19 -30.07 44.89
C SER A 97 11.68 -29.42 43.57
N ALA A 98 12.13 -28.23 43.29
CA ALA A 98 11.81 -27.50 42.03
C ALA A 98 12.43 -28.21 40.83
N PHE A 99 13.63 -28.79 40.96
CA PHE A 99 14.28 -29.58 39.93
C PHE A 99 13.40 -30.74 39.47
N VAL A 100 12.96 -31.60 40.44
CA VAL A 100 12.16 -32.77 40.14
C VAL A 100 10.79 -32.39 39.53
N ARG A 101 10.15 -31.33 40.02
CA ARG A 101 8.90 -30.82 39.44
C ARG A 101 9.12 -30.32 38.00
N GLY A 102 10.17 -29.55 37.77
CA GLY A 102 10.50 -28.99 36.48
C GLY A 102 10.85 -30.04 35.43
N VAL A 103 11.61 -31.08 35.80
CA VAL A 103 11.92 -32.21 34.90
C VAL A 103 10.65 -32.92 34.46
N LYS A 104 9.75 -33.25 35.38
CA LYS A 104 8.47 -33.92 35.04
C LYS A 104 7.56 -33.04 34.17
N LYS A 105 7.57 -31.75 34.39
CA LYS A 105 6.81 -30.77 33.58
C LYS A 105 7.38 -30.64 32.13
N ALA A 106 8.69 -30.60 32.00
CA ALA A 106 9.35 -30.47 30.73
C ALA A 106 9.35 -31.76 29.90
N TRP A 107 9.46 -32.90 30.55
CA TRP A 107 9.49 -34.22 29.92
C TRP A 107 8.47 -35.17 30.58
N PRO A 108 7.19 -35.11 30.17
CA PRO A 108 6.11 -35.88 30.79
C PRO A 108 6.27 -37.39 30.74
N ASN A 109 7.11 -37.88 29.82
CA ASN A 109 7.46 -39.30 29.73
C ASN A 109 8.45 -39.74 30.82
N ILE A 110 9.12 -38.83 31.53
CA ILE A 110 9.95 -39.13 32.72
C ILE A 110 9.03 -39.29 33.93
N THR A 111 9.01 -40.48 34.51
CA THR A 111 8.16 -40.83 35.64
C THR A 111 9.01 -41.32 36.80
N GLY A 112 8.50 -41.28 38.00
CA GLY A 112 9.19 -41.72 39.20
C GLY A 112 8.55 -41.12 40.46
N THR A 113 8.72 -41.80 41.60
CA THR A 113 8.23 -41.35 42.90
C THR A 113 9.29 -40.60 43.69
N THR A 114 10.55 -40.88 43.41
CA THR A 114 11.71 -40.25 44.07
C THR A 114 12.49 -39.37 43.07
N GLY A 115 13.23 -38.42 43.59
CA GLY A 115 14.09 -37.55 42.77
C GLY A 115 15.19 -38.35 42.05
N ASP A 116 15.75 -39.37 42.71
CA ASP A 116 16.77 -40.22 42.11
C ASP A 116 16.23 -41.05 40.94
N GLU A 117 15.00 -41.56 41.02
CA GLU A 117 14.33 -42.22 39.89
C GLU A 117 14.11 -41.29 38.70
N VAL A 118 13.74 -40.05 38.95
CA VAL A 118 13.54 -39.01 37.92
C VAL A 118 14.87 -38.62 37.27
N TYR A 119 15.90 -38.38 38.09
CA TYR A 119 17.25 -38.01 37.61
C TYR A 119 17.89 -39.10 36.75
N ALA A 120 17.77 -40.35 37.15
CA ALA A 120 18.34 -41.50 36.45
C ALA A 120 17.80 -41.67 34.99
N GLN A 121 16.61 -41.11 34.68
CA GLN A 121 16.02 -41.15 33.33
C GLN A 121 16.51 -40.02 32.43
N LEU A 122 17.22 -38.98 32.96
CA LEU A 122 17.74 -37.89 32.17
C LEU A 122 18.93 -38.32 31.31
N GLY A 123 18.82 -38.20 30.01
CA GLY A 123 19.95 -38.34 29.08
C GLY A 123 20.94 -37.15 29.15
N LEU A 124 22.16 -37.34 28.67
CA LEU A 124 23.21 -36.31 28.68
C LEU A 124 22.76 -35.03 27.96
N GLY A 125 22.06 -35.12 26.81
CA GLY A 125 21.55 -33.96 26.09
C GLY A 125 20.58 -33.11 26.93
N GLN A 126 19.67 -33.73 27.70
CA GLN A 126 18.77 -33.07 28.62
C GLN A 126 19.51 -32.39 29.78
N LYS A 127 20.53 -33.07 30.35
CA LYS A 127 21.41 -32.48 31.37
C LYS A 127 22.18 -31.28 30.84
N ARG A 128 22.77 -31.37 29.64
CA ARG A 128 23.42 -30.22 28.97
C ARG A 128 22.45 -29.07 28.73
N THR A 129 21.23 -29.37 28.29
CA THR A 129 20.19 -28.35 28.13
C THR A 129 19.89 -27.65 29.44
N ILE A 130 19.70 -28.37 30.54
CA ILE A 130 19.46 -27.79 31.87
C ILE A 130 20.60 -26.86 32.27
N LEU A 131 21.84 -27.31 32.20
CA LEU A 131 23.00 -26.56 32.68
C LEU A 131 23.28 -25.34 31.83
N PHE A 132 23.44 -25.51 30.53
CA PHE A 132 23.95 -24.46 29.65
C PHE A 132 22.87 -23.41 29.32
N SER A 133 21.61 -23.76 29.30
CA SER A 133 20.53 -22.77 29.13
C SER A 133 20.26 -21.93 30.38
N ALA A 134 20.69 -22.42 31.54
CA ALA A 134 20.60 -21.69 32.81
C ALA A 134 21.85 -20.85 33.11
N MET A 135 22.78 -20.77 32.15
CA MET A 135 24.07 -20.09 32.36
C MET A 135 24.32 -19.01 31.29
N LEU A 136 24.83 -17.89 31.74
CA LEU A 136 25.37 -16.82 30.88
C LEU A 136 26.91 -16.80 31.02
N ASP A 137 27.62 -16.54 29.91
CA ASP A 137 29.08 -16.54 29.84
C ASP A 137 29.73 -15.25 30.36
N ASN A 138 28.96 -14.40 31.06
CA ASN A 138 29.41 -13.20 31.77
C ASN A 138 28.84 -13.15 33.19
N ALA A 139 29.55 -12.53 34.11
CA ALA A 139 29.11 -12.28 35.47
C ALA A 139 28.25 -11.00 35.47
N TYR A 140 26.95 -11.17 35.54
CA TYR A 140 25.97 -10.08 35.64
C TYR A 140 25.33 -10.06 37.01
N LEU A 141 25.32 -8.92 37.68
CA LEU A 141 24.29 -8.65 38.65
C LEU A 141 22.93 -8.61 37.94
N LEU A 142 21.89 -9.09 38.59
CA LEU A 142 20.57 -9.25 37.99
C LEU A 142 20.04 -7.94 37.37
N GLU A 143 20.22 -6.82 38.06
CA GLU A 143 19.82 -5.50 37.56
C GLU A 143 20.64 -5.09 36.31
N MET A 144 21.93 -5.42 36.24
CA MET A 144 22.78 -5.12 35.10
C MET A 144 22.44 -5.90 33.84
N MET A 145 21.71 -7.01 33.97
CA MET A 145 21.20 -7.78 32.84
C MET A 145 20.21 -6.95 32.00
N SER A 146 19.54 -5.96 32.58
CA SER A 146 18.67 -5.05 31.83
C SER A 146 19.43 -4.09 30.93
N SER A 147 20.76 -4.01 31.02
CA SER A 147 21.59 -3.05 30.31
C SER A 147 22.26 -3.63 29.07
N THR A 148 22.36 -2.85 28.00
CA THR A 148 23.18 -3.18 26.83
C THR A 148 24.51 -2.45 26.89
N PRO A 149 25.62 -3.00 26.29
CA PRO A 149 26.89 -2.32 26.19
C PRO A 149 26.74 -0.95 25.53
N ALA A 150 27.56 0.01 25.99
CA ALA A 150 27.60 1.33 25.38
C ALA A 150 28.07 1.27 23.93
N VAL A 151 27.42 2.06 23.07
CA VAL A 151 27.91 2.28 21.70
C VAL A 151 28.93 3.42 21.71
N GLY A 152 30.21 3.11 21.50
CA GLY A 152 31.31 4.06 21.58
C GLY A 152 31.90 4.17 22.98
N THR A 153 32.21 5.38 23.46
CA THR A 153 32.84 5.67 24.76
C THR A 153 31.84 6.12 25.84
N GLY A 154 30.54 5.81 25.67
CA GLY A 154 29.48 6.23 26.60
C GLY A 154 29.23 5.23 27.74
N ASP A 155 28.31 5.58 28.62
CA ASP A 155 27.83 4.70 29.69
C ASP A 155 26.92 3.58 29.10
N PRO A 156 26.75 2.42 29.77
CA PRO A 156 25.83 1.39 29.40
C PRO A 156 24.40 1.92 29.24
N ASN A 157 23.66 1.37 28.28
CA ASN A 157 22.27 1.73 28.06
C ASN A 157 21.39 0.95 29.03
N VAL A 158 21.05 1.53 30.15
CA VAL A 158 20.25 0.92 31.21
C VAL A 158 18.83 0.63 30.76
N GLY A 159 18.28 -0.52 31.12
CA GLY A 159 16.91 -0.93 30.83
C GLY A 159 16.60 -1.24 29.36
N GLN A 160 17.62 -1.41 28.52
CA GLN A 160 17.38 -1.75 27.10
C GLN A 160 17.29 -3.25 26.83
N ALA A 161 18.06 -4.07 27.55
CA ALA A 161 18.10 -5.49 27.30
C ALA A 161 16.86 -6.21 27.86
N LEU A 162 16.24 -7.04 27.04
CA LEU A 162 15.13 -7.92 27.36
C LEU A 162 15.58 -9.37 27.47
N ARG A 163 16.68 -9.73 26.81
CA ARG A 163 17.18 -11.10 26.75
C ARG A 163 18.68 -11.15 26.48
N HIS A 164 19.30 -12.29 26.82
CA HIS A 164 20.71 -12.56 26.56
C HIS A 164 20.93 -13.94 25.93
N GLU A 165 22.02 -14.06 25.16
CA GLU A 165 22.46 -15.38 24.69
C GLU A 165 22.93 -16.22 25.87
N THR A 166 22.53 -17.49 25.91
CA THR A 166 22.96 -18.46 26.92
C THR A 166 24.27 -19.15 26.52
N ALA A 167 24.85 -19.92 27.45
CA ALA A 167 25.99 -20.77 27.15
C ALA A 167 25.63 -22.02 26.32
N ALA A 168 24.35 -22.29 26.07
CA ALA A 168 23.90 -23.44 25.30
C ALA A 168 24.37 -23.34 23.82
N SER A 169 24.69 -24.50 23.28
CA SER A 169 25.02 -24.64 21.85
C SER A 169 23.78 -25.00 21.05
N VAL A 170 23.70 -24.50 19.82
CA VAL A 170 22.67 -24.92 18.85
C VAL A 170 22.70 -26.44 18.66
N LEU A 171 23.91 -27.06 18.70
CA LEU A 171 24.07 -28.49 18.59
C LEU A 171 23.45 -29.30 19.75
N ASP A 172 23.17 -28.67 20.89
CA ASP A 172 22.46 -29.29 22.01
C ASP A 172 20.94 -29.35 21.83
N THR A 173 20.42 -28.60 20.81
CA THR A 173 18.99 -28.45 20.49
C THR A 173 18.54 -29.23 19.25
N ILE A 174 19.41 -30.15 18.75
CA ILE A 174 19.08 -30.97 17.59
C ILE A 174 18.37 -32.24 18.08
N TYR A 175 17.13 -32.43 17.56
CA TYR A 175 16.31 -33.59 17.91
C TYR A 175 15.92 -34.34 16.64
N THR A 176 15.50 -35.61 16.81
CA THR A 176 14.92 -36.42 15.74
C THR A 176 13.40 -36.29 15.79
N TYR A 177 12.79 -35.94 14.68
CA TYR A 177 11.35 -35.86 14.47
C TYR A 177 10.91 -36.94 13.49
N SER A 178 9.75 -37.55 13.72
CA SER A 178 9.21 -38.62 12.89
C SER A 178 7.68 -38.67 12.96
N GLY A 179 7.07 -39.36 12.04
CA GLY A 179 5.63 -39.58 12.01
C GLY A 179 4.79 -38.31 12.09
N ASP A 180 3.92 -38.26 13.08
CA ASP A 180 2.98 -37.13 13.28
C ASP A 180 3.63 -35.89 13.89
N GLU A 181 4.90 -35.97 14.31
CA GLU A 181 5.67 -34.81 14.74
C GLU A 181 6.08 -33.92 13.58
N LEU A 182 6.05 -34.42 12.35
CA LEU A 182 6.34 -33.67 11.15
C LEU A 182 5.10 -32.96 10.58
N PRO A 183 5.23 -31.79 9.94
CA PRO A 183 4.14 -31.12 9.26
C PRO A 183 3.43 -32.06 8.28
N TRP A 184 2.13 -31.89 8.15
CA TRP A 184 1.27 -32.77 7.35
C TRP A 184 1.50 -32.70 5.82
N ASP A 185 2.08 -31.61 5.31
CA ASP A 185 2.36 -31.40 3.88
C ASP A 185 3.44 -32.37 3.40
N THR A 186 3.04 -33.37 2.60
CA THR A 186 3.94 -34.39 2.08
C THR A 186 4.77 -33.94 0.87
N ALA A 187 4.52 -32.75 0.33
CA ALA A 187 5.31 -32.22 -0.78
C ALA A 187 6.74 -31.87 -0.32
N HIS A 188 6.88 -31.34 0.88
CA HIS A 188 8.16 -30.97 1.49
C HIS A 188 8.57 -31.94 2.62
N TRP A 189 7.61 -32.44 3.39
CA TRP A 189 7.80 -33.35 4.51
C TRP A 189 7.47 -34.78 4.07
N THR A 190 8.38 -35.39 3.32
CA THR A 190 8.16 -36.66 2.60
C THR A 190 7.80 -37.82 3.52
N ASN A 191 7.19 -38.85 2.96
CA ASN A 191 6.90 -40.10 3.69
C ASN A 191 8.17 -40.75 4.21
N GLU A 192 9.30 -40.61 3.49
CA GLU A 192 10.59 -41.12 3.95
C GLU A 192 11.04 -40.49 5.28
N PHE A 193 10.90 -39.16 5.41
CA PHE A 193 11.18 -38.45 6.65
C PHE A 193 10.26 -38.92 7.80
N ARG A 194 9.00 -39.23 7.49
CA ARG A 194 8.04 -39.73 8.48
C ARG A 194 8.40 -41.13 9.00
N GLU A 195 8.86 -41.99 8.10
CA GLU A 195 9.18 -43.38 8.44
C GLU A 195 10.55 -43.52 9.09
N LYS A 196 11.59 -42.87 8.57
CA LYS A 196 12.98 -42.96 9.05
C LYS A 196 13.31 -41.96 10.15
N GLY A 197 12.54 -40.91 10.29
CA GLY A 197 12.88 -39.74 11.07
C GLY A 197 13.79 -38.77 10.33
N ILE A 198 13.81 -37.52 10.77
CA ILE A 198 14.69 -36.44 10.30
C ILE A 198 15.32 -35.75 11.51
N ARG A 199 16.65 -35.58 11.51
CA ARG A 199 17.30 -34.75 12.51
C ARG A 199 17.27 -33.31 12.13
N MET A 200 16.78 -32.49 13.08
CA MET A 200 16.42 -31.11 12.72
C MET A 200 16.81 -30.13 13.82
N ALA A 201 17.40 -29.00 13.40
CA ALA A 201 17.52 -27.80 14.20
C ALA A 201 16.33 -26.88 13.93
N LEU A 202 15.64 -26.44 14.96
CA LEU A 202 14.48 -25.55 14.86
C LEU A 202 14.89 -24.08 14.73
N ASP A 203 16.07 -23.73 15.22
CA ASP A 203 16.74 -22.42 15.06
C ASP A 203 18.25 -22.67 14.98
N ASN A 204 18.97 -21.96 14.14
CA ASN A 204 20.43 -22.05 14.02
C ASN A 204 21.16 -20.97 14.85
N THR A 205 20.46 -20.27 15.73
CA THR A 205 21.04 -19.29 16.63
C THR A 205 21.19 -19.82 18.05
N LYS A 206 22.08 -19.21 18.84
CA LYS A 206 22.19 -19.56 20.26
C LYS A 206 20.86 -19.31 20.95
N PRO A 207 20.41 -20.22 21.83
CA PRO A 207 19.23 -20.03 22.65
C PRO A 207 19.32 -18.76 23.49
N MET A 208 18.24 -17.97 23.48
CA MET A 208 18.14 -16.73 24.25
C MET A 208 17.42 -16.98 25.58
N MET A 209 17.89 -16.33 26.64
CA MET A 209 17.23 -16.24 27.92
C MET A 209 16.47 -14.94 27.99
N VAL A 210 15.14 -15.00 28.11
CA VAL A 210 14.27 -13.82 28.32
C VAL A 210 14.18 -13.51 29.80
N HIS A 211 14.33 -12.25 30.16
CA HIS A 211 14.19 -11.78 31.54
C HIS A 211 13.27 -10.56 31.64
N PHE A 212 12.48 -10.49 32.68
CA PHE A 212 11.62 -9.37 32.99
C PHE A 212 12.14 -8.70 34.26
N LEU A 213 12.79 -7.54 34.10
CA LEU A 213 13.46 -6.79 35.15
C LEU A 213 12.86 -5.37 35.22
N GLU A 214 12.77 -4.79 36.42
CA GLU A 214 12.09 -3.54 36.70
C GLU A 214 12.50 -2.39 35.75
N GLU A 215 13.80 -2.14 35.59
CA GLU A 215 14.30 -1.05 34.74
C GLU A 215 13.93 -1.22 33.26
N GLN A 216 13.95 -2.47 32.75
CA GLN A 216 13.54 -2.76 31.38
C GLN A 216 12.03 -2.59 31.23
N LEU A 217 11.24 -3.13 32.15
CA LEU A 217 9.78 -3.03 32.15
C LEU A 217 9.31 -1.58 32.24
N ASP A 218 9.95 -0.78 33.12
CA ASP A 218 9.65 0.67 33.26
C ASP A 218 9.98 1.44 31.99
N ARG A 219 11.14 1.17 31.38
CA ARG A 219 11.56 1.83 30.15
C ARG A 219 10.60 1.61 29.01
N VAL A 220 10.08 0.41 28.86
CA VAL A 220 9.11 0.09 27.79
C VAL A 220 7.66 0.33 28.21
N GLY A 221 7.41 0.75 29.45
CA GLY A 221 6.08 1.10 29.95
C GLY A 221 5.18 -0.13 30.15
N VAL A 222 5.74 -1.27 30.55
CA VAL A 222 5.00 -2.48 30.94
C VAL A 222 4.45 -2.26 32.35
N THR A 223 3.18 -2.60 32.57
CA THR A 223 2.51 -2.48 33.89
C THR A 223 2.62 -3.77 34.68
N ASP A 224 2.32 -3.73 36.00
CA ASP A 224 2.21 -4.96 36.81
C ASP A 224 1.11 -5.90 36.32
N GLU A 225 0.02 -5.34 35.75
CA GLU A 225 -1.03 -6.12 35.15
C GLU A 225 -0.54 -6.82 33.88
N ASP A 226 0.20 -6.13 33.01
CA ASP A 226 0.84 -6.74 31.84
C ASP A 226 1.75 -7.87 32.25
N LEU A 227 2.60 -7.64 33.26
CA LEU A 227 3.52 -8.67 33.75
C LEU A 227 2.76 -9.87 34.28
N SER A 228 1.62 -9.68 34.97
CA SER A 228 0.79 -10.79 35.46
C SER A 228 0.28 -11.67 34.32
N TYR A 229 -0.08 -11.09 33.14
CA TYR A 229 -0.41 -11.87 31.94
C TYR A 229 0.81 -12.59 31.38
N LEU A 230 1.95 -11.89 31.23
CA LEU A 230 3.17 -12.42 30.62
C LEU A 230 3.70 -13.65 31.37
N VAL A 231 3.79 -13.59 32.70
CA VAL A 231 4.29 -14.72 33.52
C VAL A 231 3.19 -15.66 33.98
N SER A 232 1.94 -15.44 33.53
CA SER A 232 0.75 -16.23 33.91
C SER A 232 0.59 -16.38 35.45
N ARG A 233 0.92 -15.31 36.21
CA ARG A 233 0.87 -15.29 37.67
C ARG A 233 0.10 -14.09 38.17
N LYS A 234 -1.02 -14.31 38.81
CA LYS A 234 -1.84 -13.25 39.38
C LYS A 234 -1.09 -12.51 40.48
N GLY A 235 -0.99 -11.18 40.34
CA GLY A 235 -0.33 -10.30 41.31
C GLY A 235 1.20 -10.28 41.20
N ALA A 236 1.76 -10.66 40.05
CA ALA A 236 3.16 -10.41 39.72
C ALA A 236 3.42 -8.89 39.69
N THR A 237 4.55 -8.46 40.23
CA THR A 237 4.95 -7.06 40.32
C THR A 237 6.32 -6.87 39.67
N LYS A 238 6.60 -5.65 39.18
CA LYS A 238 7.89 -5.34 38.53
C LYS A 238 9.08 -5.38 39.49
N GLN A 239 8.83 -5.25 40.79
CA GLN A 239 9.89 -5.41 41.81
C GLN A 239 10.38 -6.86 41.91
N ASP A 240 9.56 -7.82 41.47
CA ASP A 240 9.97 -9.21 41.34
C ASP A 240 10.73 -9.35 40.00
N ALA A 241 11.78 -10.13 39.97
CA ALA A 241 12.49 -10.49 38.76
C ALA A 241 12.02 -11.84 38.24
N TYR A 242 11.89 -11.97 36.92
CA TYR A 242 11.49 -13.22 36.28
C TYR A 242 12.46 -13.61 35.16
N ILE A 243 12.77 -14.88 35.06
CA ILE A 243 13.43 -15.50 33.93
C ILE A 243 12.39 -16.38 33.22
N PHE A 244 11.96 -15.94 32.04
CA PHE A 244 10.70 -16.41 31.40
C PHE A 244 9.53 -16.24 32.39
N ASP A 245 8.88 -17.32 32.78
CA ASP A 245 7.78 -17.35 33.75
C ASP A 245 8.22 -17.76 35.20
N LYS A 246 9.56 -17.94 35.43
CA LYS A 246 10.12 -18.35 36.68
C LYS A 246 10.55 -17.17 37.55
N LYS A 247 10.07 -17.13 38.79
CA LYS A 247 10.42 -16.04 39.71
C LYS A 247 11.82 -16.26 40.33
N VAL A 248 12.62 -15.21 40.39
CA VAL A 248 13.86 -15.19 41.13
C VAL A 248 13.53 -14.97 42.59
N ILE A 249 13.82 -15.96 43.46
CA ILE A 249 13.51 -15.94 44.88
C ILE A 249 14.71 -15.55 45.76
N LYS A 250 15.94 -15.72 45.26
CA LYS A 250 17.16 -15.19 45.87
C LYS A 250 18.10 -14.79 44.76
N ARG A 251 18.64 -13.55 44.81
CA ARG A 251 19.39 -12.97 43.70
C ARG A 251 20.80 -12.54 44.11
N ASP A 252 21.68 -12.45 43.16
CA ASP A 252 23.01 -11.82 43.22
C ASP A 252 23.92 -12.44 44.28
N ILE A 253 23.84 -13.75 44.48
CA ILE A 253 24.74 -14.45 45.40
C ILE A 253 26.11 -14.41 44.77
N THR A 254 27.02 -13.69 45.47
CA THR A 254 28.35 -13.40 44.95
C THR A 254 29.31 -14.55 45.14
N CYS A 255 29.92 -15.04 44.06
CA CYS A 255 30.95 -16.08 44.07
C CYS A 255 32.25 -15.53 43.49
N LYS A 256 33.37 -16.16 43.81
CA LYS A 256 34.68 -15.76 43.30
C LYS A 256 34.79 -15.82 41.76
N ASN A 257 33.89 -16.57 41.12
CA ASN A 257 33.86 -16.74 39.65
C ASN A 257 32.53 -16.40 39.04
N GLY A 258 31.66 -15.59 39.70
CA GLY A 258 30.41 -15.14 39.13
C GLY A 258 29.28 -14.92 40.12
N TYR A 259 28.06 -15.09 39.65
CA TYR A 259 26.84 -14.92 40.45
C TYR A 259 25.90 -16.10 40.31
N ILE A 260 25.19 -16.41 41.41
CA ILE A 260 24.09 -17.38 41.42
C ILE A 260 22.77 -16.65 41.68
N ASN A 261 21.74 -17.03 40.98
CA ASN A 261 20.36 -16.64 41.20
C ASN A 261 19.48 -17.87 41.39
N LEU A 262 18.71 -17.92 42.47
CA LEU A 262 17.83 -19.03 42.81
C LEU A 262 16.43 -18.77 42.23
N LEU A 263 15.90 -19.72 41.49
CA LEU A 263 14.58 -19.71 40.89
C LEU A 263 13.61 -20.58 41.69
N ASP A 264 12.30 -20.24 41.65
CA ASP A 264 11.23 -21.01 42.23
C ASP A 264 10.88 -22.32 41.47
N GLU A 265 11.29 -22.39 40.18
CA GLU A 265 11.17 -23.59 39.32
C GLU A 265 12.45 -23.83 38.53
N LEU A 266 12.69 -25.08 38.13
CA LEU A 266 13.82 -25.43 37.24
C LEU A 266 13.68 -24.68 35.89
N LEU A 267 14.74 -24.04 35.46
CA LEU A 267 14.83 -23.43 34.16
C LEU A 267 15.09 -24.50 33.08
N VAL A 268 14.04 -24.89 32.41
CA VAL A 268 14.14 -25.59 31.13
C VAL A 268 13.72 -24.57 30.10
N PRO A 269 14.58 -24.23 29.14
CA PRO A 269 14.30 -23.16 28.20
C PRO A 269 13.10 -23.55 27.32
N PRO A 270 12.16 -22.62 27.10
CA PRO A 270 11.15 -22.84 26.11
C PRO A 270 11.77 -22.88 24.72
N SER A 271 11.11 -23.57 23.80
CA SER A 271 11.44 -23.54 22.37
C SER A 271 11.08 -22.19 21.75
N ASN A 272 11.21 -22.08 20.43
CA ASN A 272 10.71 -20.93 19.69
C ASN A 272 9.17 -20.90 19.66
N MET A 273 8.58 -19.77 19.25
CA MET A 273 7.12 -19.59 19.23
C MET A 273 6.40 -20.66 18.42
N ALA A 274 6.91 -21.02 17.24
CA ALA A 274 6.25 -22.01 16.38
C ALA A 274 6.20 -23.39 17.04
N GLU A 275 7.26 -23.77 17.74
CA GLU A 275 7.31 -25.08 18.45
C GLU A 275 6.47 -25.05 19.74
N GLU A 276 6.44 -23.96 20.48
CA GLU A 276 5.56 -23.83 21.65
C GLU A 276 4.07 -23.86 21.26
N ILE A 277 3.70 -23.24 20.13
CA ILE A 277 2.35 -23.37 19.55
C ILE A 277 2.05 -24.82 19.19
N ARG A 278 3.00 -25.53 18.60
CA ARG A 278 2.86 -26.93 18.20
C ARG A 278 2.65 -27.88 19.38
N LYS A 279 3.36 -27.64 20.47
CA LYS A 279 3.23 -28.46 21.72
C LYS A 279 1.92 -28.20 22.46
N ASN A 280 1.22 -27.11 22.17
CA ASN A 280 -0.01 -26.74 22.84
C ASN A 280 -1.22 -27.44 22.18
N PRO A 281 -1.94 -28.33 22.89
CA PRO A 281 -3.04 -29.08 22.28
C PRO A 281 -4.25 -28.20 21.88
N ASN A 282 -4.37 -27.00 22.45
CA ASN A 282 -5.46 -26.07 22.11
C ASN A 282 -5.14 -25.16 20.89
N LEU A 283 -3.93 -25.27 20.33
CA LEU A 283 -3.45 -24.46 19.20
C LEU A 283 -3.10 -25.34 17.98
N SER A 284 -3.64 -26.52 17.89
CA SER A 284 -3.28 -27.50 16.86
C SER A 284 -3.61 -27.04 15.44
N ILE A 285 -4.74 -26.36 15.25
CA ILE A 285 -5.16 -25.81 13.95
C ILE A 285 -4.24 -24.65 13.54
N TYR A 286 -3.90 -23.78 14.49
CA TYR A 286 -3.00 -22.67 14.19
C TYR A 286 -1.58 -23.15 13.87
N SER A 287 -1.08 -24.14 14.61
CA SER A 287 0.18 -24.84 14.30
C SER A 287 0.16 -25.42 12.89
N ARG A 288 -0.94 -26.10 12.53
CA ARG A 288 -1.13 -26.68 11.20
C ARG A 288 -1.10 -25.63 10.08
N ILE A 289 -1.66 -24.45 10.32
CA ILE A 289 -1.58 -23.31 9.39
C ILE A 289 -0.14 -22.83 9.25
N LEU A 290 0.60 -22.67 10.37
CA LEU A 290 2.01 -22.21 10.35
C LEU A 290 2.93 -23.19 9.62
N ASP A 291 2.72 -24.48 9.78
CA ASP A 291 3.52 -25.53 9.14
C ASP A 291 3.47 -25.48 7.61
N ARG A 292 2.42 -24.88 7.01
CA ARG A 292 2.34 -24.67 5.56
C ARG A 292 3.39 -23.70 5.02
N PHE A 293 3.98 -22.89 5.90
CA PHE A 293 5.03 -21.93 5.56
C PHE A 293 6.43 -22.45 5.86
N ALA A 294 6.59 -23.72 6.24
CA ALA A 294 7.85 -24.31 6.68
C ALA A 294 8.30 -25.45 5.77
N VAL A 295 9.61 -25.51 5.52
CA VAL A 295 10.26 -26.60 4.77
C VAL A 295 11.53 -27.06 5.50
N PRO A 296 11.92 -28.35 5.34
CA PRO A 296 13.20 -28.83 5.81
C PRO A 296 14.29 -28.43 4.80
N VAL A 297 15.33 -27.76 5.29
CA VAL A 297 16.49 -27.36 4.48
C VAL A 297 17.73 -28.05 5.01
N TYR A 298 18.39 -28.87 4.19
CA TYR A 298 19.67 -29.51 4.53
C TYR A 298 20.76 -28.47 4.84
N ASN A 299 21.48 -28.63 5.93
CA ASN A 299 22.58 -27.76 6.31
C ASN A 299 23.88 -28.55 6.47
N GLU A 300 24.73 -28.52 5.44
CA GLU A 300 26.01 -29.22 5.39
C GLU A 300 26.95 -28.79 6.52
N THR A 301 27.06 -27.51 6.81
CA THR A 301 27.93 -26.97 7.87
C THR A 301 27.50 -27.49 9.24
N LEU A 302 26.21 -27.41 9.54
CA LEU A 302 25.68 -27.87 10.82
C LEU A 302 25.80 -29.40 10.97
N SER A 303 25.67 -30.15 9.88
CA SER A 303 25.87 -31.61 9.86
C SER A 303 27.32 -31.97 10.20
N GLU A 304 28.28 -31.27 9.61
CA GLU A 304 29.72 -31.49 9.90
C GLU A 304 30.04 -31.09 11.35
N GLU A 305 29.62 -29.96 11.85
CA GLU A 305 29.80 -29.53 13.23
C GLU A 305 29.21 -30.52 14.22
N TYR A 306 28.02 -31.03 13.93
CA TYR A 306 27.35 -32.04 14.75
C TYR A 306 28.13 -33.35 14.75
N TYR A 307 28.61 -33.81 13.59
CA TYR A 307 29.43 -35.00 13.48
C TYR A 307 30.74 -34.88 14.26
N GLN A 308 31.46 -33.74 14.16
CA GLN A 308 32.67 -33.51 14.97
C GLN A 308 32.38 -33.55 16.48
N LYS A 309 31.26 -33.04 16.91
CA LYS A 309 30.80 -33.12 18.30
C LYS A 309 30.54 -34.55 18.71
N LEU A 310 29.85 -35.36 17.89
CA LEU A 310 29.60 -36.75 18.15
C LEU A 310 30.92 -37.56 18.23
N LEU A 311 31.87 -37.32 17.30
CA LEU A 311 33.20 -37.96 17.33
C LEU A 311 33.99 -37.64 18.60
N SER A 312 33.77 -36.46 19.20
CA SER A 312 34.43 -36.10 20.46
C SER A 312 33.87 -36.92 21.66
N MET A 313 32.68 -37.46 21.51
CA MET A 313 32.00 -38.30 22.54
C MET A 313 32.11 -39.79 22.26
N ASP A 314 31.96 -40.19 21.00
CA ASP A 314 32.11 -41.56 20.51
C ASP A 314 32.98 -41.60 19.23
N PRO A 315 34.19 -42.17 19.26
CA PRO A 315 35.05 -42.28 18.08
C PRO A 315 34.44 -43.11 16.93
N ASN A 316 33.37 -43.84 17.16
CA ASN A 316 32.67 -44.64 16.15
C ASN A 316 31.35 -44.02 15.69
N ALA A 317 31.13 -42.76 16.02
CA ALA A 317 29.90 -42.07 15.60
C ALA A 317 29.78 -42.03 14.08
N GLU A 318 28.60 -42.26 13.55
CA GLU A 318 28.30 -42.16 12.13
C GLU A 318 27.92 -40.74 11.77
N TYR A 319 28.18 -40.37 10.50
CA TYR A 319 27.74 -39.05 9.98
C TYR A 319 26.21 -39.03 9.84
N GLU A 320 25.60 -37.96 10.29
CA GLU A 320 24.16 -37.75 10.18
C GLU A 320 23.83 -36.43 9.53
N ASP A 321 22.84 -36.43 8.64
CA ASP A 321 22.35 -35.26 7.95
C ASP A 321 21.46 -34.41 8.86
N ILE A 322 21.83 -33.14 9.03
CA ILE A 322 21.10 -32.20 9.84
C ILE A 322 20.36 -31.22 8.95
N TYR A 323 19.07 -31.07 9.23
CA TYR A 323 18.17 -30.15 8.54
C TYR A 323 17.79 -28.97 9.45
N GLU A 324 17.42 -27.85 8.81
CA GLU A 324 16.83 -26.70 9.47
C GLU A 324 15.35 -26.58 9.07
N LYS A 325 14.45 -26.33 10.05
CA LYS A 325 13.06 -25.96 9.75
C LYS A 325 13.00 -24.48 9.40
N ARG A 326 12.88 -24.15 8.11
CA ARG A 326 12.86 -22.78 7.62
C ARG A 326 11.47 -22.35 7.21
N TYR A 327 11.14 -21.08 7.48
CA TYR A 327 9.85 -20.47 7.17
C TYR A 327 9.99 -19.47 6.02
N PHE A 328 8.96 -19.38 5.16
CA PHE A 328 8.86 -18.33 4.14
C PHE A 328 8.54 -17.02 4.82
N THR A 329 9.44 -16.05 4.76
CA THR A 329 9.28 -14.76 5.44
C THR A 329 9.71 -13.61 4.56
N SER A 330 9.01 -12.45 4.70
CA SER A 330 9.30 -11.24 3.93
C SER A 330 10.48 -10.44 4.49
N ALA A 331 10.76 -10.54 5.79
CA ALA A 331 11.68 -9.65 6.49
C ALA A 331 13.07 -10.24 6.76
N SER A 332 13.16 -11.48 7.27
CA SER A 332 14.41 -12.04 7.80
C SER A 332 15.35 -12.62 6.74
N ASN A 333 14.89 -12.80 5.51
CA ASN A 333 15.65 -13.49 4.47
C ASN A 333 16.00 -12.63 3.26
N ARG A 334 15.77 -11.32 3.30
CA ARG A 334 16.15 -10.42 2.19
C ARG A 334 17.60 -10.51 1.77
N ALA A 335 18.52 -10.83 2.70
CA ALA A 335 19.93 -10.99 2.40
C ALA A 335 20.26 -12.33 1.73
N ASN A 336 19.47 -13.40 2.00
CA ASN A 336 19.78 -14.75 1.56
C ASN A 336 18.82 -15.29 0.49
N PHE A 337 17.57 -14.81 0.41
CA PHE A 337 16.53 -15.47 -0.36
C PHE A 337 15.69 -14.56 -1.27
N GLY A 338 16.00 -13.26 -1.42
CA GLY A 338 15.23 -12.38 -2.32
C GLY A 338 13.69 -12.47 -2.15
N GLN A 339 12.98 -11.51 -2.49
CA GLN A 339 11.52 -11.31 -2.49
C GLN A 339 10.59 -12.55 -2.34
N GLY A 340 10.54 -13.17 -1.14
CA GLY A 340 9.58 -14.24 -0.86
C GLY A 340 9.96 -15.64 -1.38
N PHE A 341 11.11 -15.79 -1.99
CA PHE A 341 11.63 -17.08 -2.46
C PHE A 341 12.52 -17.71 -1.38
N LEU A 342 12.35 -18.98 -1.16
CA LEU A 342 13.35 -19.81 -0.51
C LEU A 342 14.05 -20.64 -1.58
N VAL A 343 15.29 -20.29 -1.88
CA VAL A 343 16.16 -21.13 -2.71
C VAL A 343 17.06 -21.92 -1.78
N TYR A 344 17.02 -23.23 -1.88
CA TYR A 344 17.84 -24.13 -1.06
C TYR A 344 18.35 -25.29 -1.89
N LYS A 345 19.43 -25.92 -1.41
CA LYS A 345 19.94 -27.18 -1.97
C LYS A 345 19.42 -28.33 -1.13
N ASP A 346 19.00 -29.39 -1.79
CA ASP A 346 18.77 -30.67 -1.12
C ASP A 346 20.08 -31.37 -0.81
N ILE A 347 19.98 -32.55 -0.17
CA ILE A 347 21.15 -33.37 0.19
C ILE A 347 21.99 -33.81 -1.04
N ASP A 348 21.34 -33.98 -2.19
CA ASP A 348 21.97 -34.34 -3.47
C ASP A 348 22.60 -33.15 -4.19
N GLY A 349 22.47 -31.92 -3.64
CA GLY A 349 23.00 -30.68 -4.19
C GLY A 349 22.10 -30.05 -5.27
N ASN A 350 20.87 -30.54 -5.49
CA ASN A 350 19.93 -29.96 -6.42
C ASN A 350 19.34 -28.66 -5.86
N ASN A 351 19.16 -27.68 -6.73
CA ASN A 351 18.50 -26.43 -6.33
C ASN A 351 16.99 -26.60 -6.32
N HIS A 352 16.36 -26.22 -5.22
CA HIS A 352 14.92 -26.09 -5.06
C HIS A 352 14.57 -24.63 -4.82
N GLU A 353 13.49 -24.19 -5.45
CA GLU A 353 12.94 -22.84 -5.29
C GLU A 353 11.49 -22.95 -4.88
N THR A 354 11.15 -22.33 -3.77
CA THR A 354 9.80 -22.28 -3.26
C THR A 354 9.33 -20.84 -3.23
N VAL A 355 8.23 -20.55 -3.89
CA VAL A 355 7.63 -19.21 -3.96
C VAL A 355 6.45 -19.16 -3.02
N ALA A 356 6.44 -18.18 -2.13
CA ALA A 356 5.24 -17.79 -1.40
C ALA A 356 4.92 -16.34 -1.75
N ASP A 357 3.83 -16.11 -2.48
CA ASP A 357 3.35 -14.79 -2.90
C ASP A 357 3.24 -13.83 -1.71
N ASP A 358 2.75 -14.35 -0.59
CA ASP A 358 2.66 -13.63 0.68
C ASP A 358 3.30 -14.47 1.79
N ALA A 359 4.58 -14.27 2.00
CA ALA A 359 5.33 -14.88 3.09
C ALA A 359 4.91 -14.31 4.46
N LEU A 360 5.23 -15.00 5.54
CA LEU A 360 5.03 -14.52 6.90
C LEU A 360 5.76 -13.19 7.15
N ALA A 361 5.27 -12.38 8.09
CA ALA A 361 5.89 -11.09 8.41
C ALA A 361 7.31 -11.24 8.97
N PHE A 362 7.54 -12.28 9.77
CA PHE A 362 8.85 -12.69 10.30
C PHE A 362 8.87 -14.21 10.53
N SER A 363 10.05 -14.80 10.79
CA SER A 363 10.17 -16.22 11.11
C SER A 363 9.74 -16.49 12.55
N PRO A 364 8.66 -17.26 12.82
CA PRO A 364 8.25 -17.60 14.17
C PRO A 364 9.13 -18.67 14.83
N GLY A 365 10.04 -19.29 14.07
CA GLY A 365 10.96 -20.31 14.51
C GLY A 365 12.39 -19.84 14.76
N TRP A 366 12.70 -18.57 14.50
CA TRP A 366 14.07 -18.09 14.55
C TRP A 366 14.23 -16.81 15.36
N ASN A 367 15.34 -16.72 16.11
CA ASN A 367 15.73 -15.50 16.81
C ASN A 367 16.23 -14.38 15.90
N GLN A 368 16.63 -14.70 14.67
CA GLN A 368 17.23 -13.74 13.71
C GLN A 368 16.23 -13.04 12.80
N TYR A 369 15.01 -12.78 13.25
CA TYR A 369 14.05 -12.01 12.43
C TYR A 369 14.43 -10.52 12.25
N ARG A 370 15.39 -10.00 13.04
CA ARG A 370 16.01 -8.69 12.87
C ARG A 370 17.48 -8.84 12.48
N SER A 371 17.91 -8.09 11.48
CA SER A 371 19.24 -8.21 10.90
C SER A 371 20.37 -7.61 11.75
N GLU A 372 20.05 -6.78 12.75
CA GLU A 372 21.02 -6.08 13.60
C GLU A 372 21.30 -6.83 14.90
N GLN A 373 22.56 -7.06 15.21
CA GLN A 373 23.00 -7.86 16.35
C GLN A 373 22.46 -7.34 17.70
N PHE A 374 22.37 -6.02 17.86
CA PHE A 374 21.81 -5.40 19.07
C PHE A 374 20.27 -5.48 19.16
N ALA A 375 19.58 -5.70 18.06
CA ALA A 375 18.14 -5.78 18.05
C ALA A 375 17.59 -7.05 18.70
N LYS A 376 18.42 -8.12 18.78
CA LYS A 376 18.05 -9.38 19.44
C LYS A 376 17.94 -9.26 20.95
N ASP A 377 18.81 -8.45 21.54
CA ASP A 377 18.86 -8.29 22.99
C ASP A 377 17.75 -7.33 23.49
N VAL A 378 17.37 -6.35 22.66
CA VAL A 378 16.51 -5.22 23.04
C VAL A 378 15.01 -5.54 22.89
N ASP A 379 14.63 -6.38 21.96
CA ASP A 379 13.24 -6.67 21.64
C ASP A 379 13.08 -8.10 21.09
N MET A 380 11.86 -8.58 21.09
CA MET A 380 11.47 -9.87 20.51
C MET A 380 10.13 -9.71 19.80
N ALA A 381 9.66 -10.76 19.12
CA ALA A 381 8.37 -10.73 18.46
C ALA A 381 7.21 -11.02 19.43
N ALA A 382 5.99 -10.78 18.96
CA ALA A 382 4.78 -11.32 19.59
C ALA A 382 3.88 -11.93 18.53
N MET A 383 3.05 -12.88 18.92
CA MET A 383 2.10 -13.55 18.06
C MET A 383 0.79 -13.76 18.80
N PHE A 384 -0.32 -13.44 18.15
CA PHE A 384 -1.65 -13.78 18.63
C PHE A 384 -2.04 -15.13 18.04
N ALA A 385 -2.17 -16.13 18.88
CA ALA A 385 -2.53 -17.50 18.48
C ALA A 385 -3.95 -17.82 18.94
N PRO A 386 -4.94 -17.84 18.03
CA PRO A 386 -6.29 -18.22 18.38
C PRO A 386 -6.39 -19.69 18.76
N THR A 387 -7.24 -20.00 19.75
CA THR A 387 -7.54 -21.37 20.11
C THR A 387 -8.21 -22.12 18.96
N ASP A 388 -8.14 -23.44 18.98
CA ASP A 388 -8.82 -24.29 17.99
C ASP A 388 -10.33 -24.02 17.97
N GLU A 389 -10.94 -23.75 19.12
CA GLU A 389 -12.36 -23.39 19.25
C GLU A 389 -12.63 -22.04 18.53
N ALA A 390 -11.80 -21.05 18.75
CA ALA A 390 -11.93 -19.75 18.09
C ALA A 390 -11.77 -19.86 16.55
N LEU A 391 -10.80 -20.63 16.07
CA LEU A 391 -10.61 -20.87 14.64
C LEU A 391 -11.77 -21.67 14.02
N MET A 392 -12.27 -22.67 14.70
CA MET A 392 -13.43 -23.43 14.25
C MET A 392 -14.68 -22.54 14.16
N ALA A 393 -14.92 -21.68 15.14
CA ALA A 393 -16.03 -20.71 15.11
C ALA A 393 -15.86 -19.70 13.95
N TYR A 394 -14.65 -19.19 13.76
CA TYR A 394 -14.32 -18.22 12.71
C TYR A 394 -14.60 -18.77 11.30
N PHE A 395 -14.21 -20.01 11.01
CA PHE A 395 -14.38 -20.63 9.70
C PHE A 395 -15.73 -21.34 9.50
N SER A 396 -16.55 -21.46 10.53
CA SER A 396 -17.88 -22.07 10.44
C SER A 396 -18.90 -21.14 9.75
N PRO A 397 -20.01 -21.68 9.24
CA PRO A 397 -21.08 -20.85 8.65
C PRO A 397 -21.54 -19.74 9.59
N GLY A 398 -21.51 -18.50 9.08
CA GLY A 398 -21.80 -17.29 9.86
C GLY A 398 -20.58 -16.63 10.51
N GLY A 399 -19.43 -17.29 10.55
CA GLY A 399 -18.16 -16.69 10.96
C GLY A 399 -17.56 -15.82 9.85
N LYS A 400 -16.67 -14.87 10.21
CA LYS A 400 -16.03 -13.93 9.26
C LYS A 400 -15.17 -14.64 8.19
N GLY A 401 -14.63 -15.83 8.49
CA GLY A 401 -13.86 -16.66 7.58
C GLY A 401 -14.66 -17.66 6.76
N ALA A 402 -15.99 -17.71 6.93
CA ALA A 402 -16.84 -18.69 6.24
C ALA A 402 -16.72 -18.64 4.72
N SER A 403 -16.62 -17.42 4.14
CA SER A 403 -16.46 -17.21 2.69
C SER A 403 -15.18 -17.84 2.13
N LEU A 404 -14.12 -17.96 2.93
CA LEU A 404 -12.90 -18.68 2.55
C LEU A 404 -13.15 -20.18 2.40
N ILE A 405 -13.92 -20.76 3.33
CA ILE A 405 -14.29 -22.18 3.27
C ILE A 405 -15.25 -22.46 2.12
N ASP A 406 -16.21 -21.56 1.88
CA ASP A 406 -17.12 -21.67 0.74
C ASP A 406 -16.35 -21.68 -0.59
N ARG A 407 -15.26 -20.90 -0.67
CA ARG A 407 -14.44 -20.81 -1.89
C ARG A 407 -13.44 -21.95 -2.04
N TYR A 408 -12.72 -22.31 -0.95
CA TYR A 408 -11.56 -23.20 -1.03
C TYR A 408 -11.78 -24.57 -0.40
N GLY A 409 -12.78 -24.73 0.45
CA GLY A 409 -12.93 -25.92 1.30
C GLY A 409 -13.38 -27.18 0.58
N ASN A 410 -13.85 -27.07 -0.67
CA ASN A 410 -14.27 -28.21 -1.52
C ASN A 410 -15.21 -29.23 -0.83
N GLY A 411 -15.99 -28.79 0.14
CA GLY A 411 -16.89 -29.65 0.92
C GLY A 411 -16.19 -30.54 1.96
N ALA A 412 -14.89 -30.35 2.19
CA ALA A 412 -14.19 -31.04 3.26
C ALA A 412 -14.64 -30.53 4.65
N PRO A 413 -14.63 -31.38 5.69
CA PRO A 413 -14.91 -30.93 7.05
C PRO A 413 -13.75 -30.06 7.58
N LEU A 414 -14.05 -29.16 8.56
CA LEU A 414 -13.01 -28.48 9.32
C LEU A 414 -12.29 -29.49 10.24
N PRO A 415 -10.95 -29.36 10.45
CA PRO A 415 -10.07 -28.29 9.94
C PRO A 415 -9.48 -28.55 8.54
N GLN A 416 -9.72 -29.69 7.90
CA GLN A 416 -9.11 -30.06 6.60
C GLN A 416 -9.47 -29.06 5.49
N ALA A 417 -10.68 -28.47 5.54
CA ALA A 417 -11.09 -27.43 4.62
C ALA A 417 -10.16 -26.20 4.64
N ILE A 418 -9.59 -25.87 5.80
CA ILE A 418 -8.65 -24.75 5.99
C ILE A 418 -7.35 -25.01 5.23
N ASP A 419 -6.91 -26.27 5.15
CA ASP A 419 -5.70 -26.63 4.42
C ASP A 419 -5.77 -26.36 2.92
N SER A 420 -6.99 -26.32 2.37
CA SER A 420 -7.24 -26.05 0.95
C SER A 420 -7.23 -24.56 0.59
N ILE A 421 -7.23 -23.66 1.59
CA ILE A 421 -7.13 -22.21 1.34
C ILE A 421 -5.75 -21.94 0.72
N GLU A 422 -5.70 -21.18 -0.36
CA GLU A 422 -4.44 -20.82 -1.01
C GLU A 422 -3.45 -20.17 -0.03
N LEU A 423 -2.16 -20.53 -0.15
CA LEU A 423 -1.12 -20.09 0.78
C LEU A 423 -1.06 -18.56 0.89
N LYS A 424 -1.12 -17.86 -0.25
CA LYS A 424 -1.12 -16.39 -0.32
C LYS A 424 -2.32 -15.73 0.39
N ILE A 425 -3.45 -16.43 0.44
CA ILE A 425 -4.64 -15.94 1.14
C ILE A 425 -4.48 -16.14 2.64
N ILE A 426 -4.20 -17.37 3.10
CA ILE A 426 -4.08 -17.64 4.53
C ILE A 426 -2.89 -16.89 5.18
N ALA A 427 -1.84 -16.57 4.39
CA ALA A 427 -0.72 -15.74 4.83
C ALA A 427 -1.18 -14.37 5.36
N LYS A 428 -2.18 -13.75 4.75
CA LYS A 428 -2.72 -12.46 5.18
C LYS A 428 -3.32 -12.55 6.60
N LEU A 429 -4.03 -13.63 6.89
CA LEU A 429 -4.58 -13.89 8.24
C LEU A 429 -3.45 -14.03 9.25
N VAL A 430 -2.46 -14.87 8.95
CA VAL A 430 -1.33 -15.11 9.87
C VAL A 430 -0.53 -13.83 10.09
N ARG A 431 -0.22 -13.08 9.03
CA ARG A 431 0.51 -11.78 9.13
C ARG A 431 -0.22 -10.78 10.01
N ASN A 432 -1.55 -10.74 9.94
CA ASN A 432 -2.34 -9.84 10.78
C ASN A 432 -2.30 -10.23 12.28
N MET A 433 -1.92 -11.48 12.60
CA MET A 433 -1.74 -11.97 13.97
C MET A 433 -0.28 -11.89 14.45
N MET A 434 0.65 -11.39 13.63
CA MET A 434 2.07 -11.28 13.95
C MET A 434 2.45 -9.84 14.26
N GLU A 435 3.19 -9.63 15.36
CA GLU A 435 3.73 -8.33 15.75
C GLU A 435 5.25 -8.39 15.85
N PRO A 436 5.97 -7.54 15.14
CA PRO A 436 7.43 -7.59 15.09
C PRO A 436 8.12 -7.05 16.35
N SER A 437 7.36 -6.49 17.29
CA SER A 437 7.86 -5.88 18.50
C SER A 437 6.99 -6.27 19.70
N PHE A 438 7.54 -7.03 20.63
CA PHE A 438 6.95 -7.29 21.93
C PHE A 438 6.77 -6.00 22.74
N ASN A 439 7.77 -5.14 22.74
CA ASN A 439 7.75 -3.88 23.49
C ASN A 439 6.57 -2.96 23.11
N GLN A 440 6.01 -3.13 21.89
CA GLN A 440 4.85 -2.37 21.41
C GLN A 440 3.53 -3.15 21.51
N SER A 441 3.57 -4.43 21.89
CA SER A 441 2.41 -5.33 21.84
C SER A 441 2.11 -6.02 23.19
N VAL A 442 2.38 -5.35 24.30
CA VAL A 442 1.93 -5.81 25.64
C VAL A 442 0.45 -5.46 25.86
N PRO A 443 -0.28 -6.17 26.75
CA PRO A 443 -1.74 -6.03 26.92
C PRO A 443 -2.23 -4.59 27.08
N SER A 444 -1.55 -3.75 27.84
CA SER A 444 -1.89 -2.32 28.02
C SER A 444 -1.80 -1.49 26.73
N LYS A 445 -1.07 -1.97 25.71
CA LYS A 445 -0.89 -1.31 24.40
C LYS A 445 -1.71 -1.94 23.29
N PHE A 446 -2.50 -2.95 23.53
CA PHE A 446 -3.27 -3.66 22.50
C PHE A 446 -4.17 -2.75 21.67
N SER A 447 -4.75 -1.72 22.28
CA SER A 447 -5.59 -0.74 21.58
C SER A 447 -4.84 0.12 20.57
N SER A 448 -3.51 0.13 20.58
CA SER A 448 -2.67 0.84 19.61
C SER A 448 -2.29 0.00 18.39
N LEU A 449 -2.53 -1.32 18.44
CA LEU A 449 -2.19 -2.24 17.37
C LEU A 449 -3.09 -2.01 16.17
N LYS A 450 -2.48 -2.04 15.00
CA LYS A 450 -3.14 -1.75 13.72
C LYS A 450 -3.26 -2.99 12.86
N ASN A 451 -4.40 -3.11 12.18
CA ASN A 451 -4.64 -4.12 11.16
C ASN A 451 -4.07 -3.66 9.79
N ASP A 452 -4.32 -4.43 8.75
CA ASP A 452 -3.93 -4.15 7.36
C ASP A 452 -4.59 -2.90 6.76
N ALA A 453 -5.69 -2.42 7.34
CA ALA A 453 -6.34 -1.16 7.00
C ALA A 453 -5.81 0.05 7.80
N ASN A 454 -4.82 -0.15 8.69
CA ASN A 454 -4.33 0.85 9.64
C ASN A 454 -5.38 1.31 10.67
N ASP A 455 -6.43 0.52 10.86
CA ASP A 455 -7.43 0.69 11.92
C ASP A 455 -7.04 -0.08 13.20
N ASP A 456 -7.75 0.15 14.30
CA ASP A 456 -7.60 -0.65 15.52
C ASP A 456 -7.81 -2.15 15.20
N LYS A 457 -6.82 -2.97 15.51
CA LYS A 457 -6.87 -4.42 15.27
C LYS A 457 -7.97 -5.12 16.08
N GLY A 458 -8.49 -4.47 17.11
CA GLY A 458 -9.53 -5.01 17.97
C GLY A 458 -9.03 -5.96 19.06
N VAL A 459 -7.72 -6.10 19.24
CA VAL A 459 -7.13 -6.91 20.30
C VAL A 459 -7.41 -6.28 21.67
N ARG A 460 -7.85 -7.10 22.61
CA ARG A 460 -8.11 -6.68 24.00
C ARG A 460 -7.62 -7.74 24.97
N ALA A 461 -7.19 -7.34 26.16
CA ALA A 461 -6.78 -8.28 27.21
C ALA A 461 -7.91 -9.26 27.62
N ALA A 462 -9.17 -8.81 27.53
CA ALA A 462 -10.34 -9.65 27.80
C ALA A 462 -10.53 -10.81 26.79
N HIS A 463 -9.86 -10.76 25.64
CA HIS A 463 -9.91 -11.82 24.62
C HIS A 463 -8.81 -12.88 24.83
N LEU A 464 -7.94 -12.71 25.83
CA LEU A 464 -6.92 -13.69 26.17
C LEU A 464 -7.55 -14.89 26.86
N ASN A 465 -7.00 -16.09 26.61
CA ASN A 465 -7.45 -17.32 27.27
C ASN A 465 -7.31 -17.22 28.79
N ALA A 466 -8.36 -17.56 29.53
CA ALA A 466 -8.40 -17.37 30.97
C ALA A 466 -7.44 -18.29 31.76
N ILE A 467 -7.05 -19.44 31.18
CA ILE A 467 -6.18 -20.41 31.83
C ILE A 467 -4.71 -20.17 31.50
N GLN A 468 -4.43 -19.93 30.22
CA GLN A 468 -3.09 -19.70 29.73
C GLN A 468 -3.10 -18.48 28.79
N PRO A 469 -3.10 -17.25 29.32
CA PRO A 469 -3.20 -16.04 28.50
C PRO A 469 -1.96 -15.80 27.63
N CYS A 470 -0.80 -16.30 28.07
CA CYS A 470 0.48 -16.01 27.43
C CYS A 470 1.44 -17.21 27.59
N ILE A 471 2.27 -17.40 26.58
CA ILE A 471 3.41 -18.33 26.58
C ILE A 471 4.65 -17.50 26.17
N VAL A 472 5.65 -17.46 27.03
CA VAL A 472 6.93 -16.80 26.74
C VAL A 472 7.87 -17.82 26.10
N ALA A 473 8.17 -17.64 24.82
CA ALA A 473 9.13 -18.44 24.05
C ALA A 473 10.52 -17.77 24.03
N ASN A 474 11.53 -18.47 23.53
CA ASN A 474 12.89 -17.91 23.48
C ASN A 474 13.05 -16.78 22.44
N ASN A 475 12.16 -16.69 21.44
CA ASN A 475 12.20 -15.69 20.35
C ASN A 475 11.00 -14.75 20.34
N GLY A 476 10.07 -14.87 21.28
CA GLY A 476 8.89 -14.02 21.34
C GLY A 476 7.86 -14.45 22.35
N VAL A 477 6.72 -13.76 22.34
CA VAL A 477 5.58 -14.02 23.21
C VAL A 477 4.39 -14.47 22.36
N ILE A 478 3.71 -15.49 22.83
CA ILE A 478 2.47 -16.00 22.22
C ILE A 478 1.32 -15.60 23.14
N TYR A 479 0.43 -14.75 22.66
CA TYR A 479 -0.84 -14.46 23.30
C TYR A 479 -1.89 -15.45 22.79
N VAL A 480 -2.39 -16.29 23.68
CA VAL A 480 -3.44 -17.26 23.36
C VAL A 480 -4.78 -16.56 23.40
N THR A 481 -5.51 -16.53 22.28
CA THR A 481 -6.73 -15.73 22.15
C THR A 481 -7.97 -16.57 21.89
N GLU A 482 -9.10 -16.11 22.44
CA GLU A 482 -10.43 -16.70 22.19
C GLU A 482 -11.11 -16.10 20.94
N GLU A 483 -10.43 -15.19 20.25
CA GLU A 483 -10.89 -14.53 19.03
C GLU A 483 -9.84 -14.57 17.93
N VAL A 484 -10.31 -14.51 16.67
CA VAL A 484 -9.49 -14.42 15.46
C VAL A 484 -9.51 -13.00 14.96
N TYR A 485 -8.34 -12.39 14.82
CA TYR A 485 -8.19 -11.01 14.27
C TYR A 485 -8.05 -11.08 12.76
N SER A 486 -9.21 -10.91 12.09
CA SER A 486 -9.31 -10.99 10.63
C SER A 486 -8.67 -9.78 9.95
N PRO A 487 -7.98 -9.96 8.82
CA PRO A 487 -7.63 -8.84 7.95
C PRO A 487 -8.89 -8.10 7.48
N ALA A 488 -8.84 -6.76 7.46
CA ALA A 488 -9.92 -5.94 6.91
C ALA A 488 -10.19 -6.24 5.44
N GLU A 489 -9.16 -6.64 4.70
CA GLU A 489 -9.29 -7.03 3.30
C GLU A 489 -10.31 -8.16 3.07
N TYR A 490 -10.46 -9.10 3.99
CA TYR A 490 -11.42 -10.22 3.85
C TYR A 490 -12.88 -9.80 3.91
N VAL A 491 -13.16 -8.63 4.45
CA VAL A 491 -14.50 -8.08 4.62
C VAL A 491 -14.71 -6.76 3.87
N SER A 492 -13.70 -6.29 3.13
CA SER A 492 -13.74 -5.08 2.33
C SER A 492 -14.39 -5.31 0.96
N VAL A 493 -14.70 -4.23 0.25
CA VAL A 493 -15.23 -4.29 -1.12
C VAL A 493 -14.28 -4.95 -2.12
N SER A 494 -13.00 -5.11 -1.82
CA SER A 494 -12.05 -5.87 -2.64
C SER A 494 -12.12 -7.38 -2.41
N ALA A 495 -12.69 -7.84 -1.30
CA ALA A 495 -12.77 -9.27 -0.97
C ALA A 495 -13.45 -10.14 -2.06
N PRO A 496 -14.57 -9.75 -2.66
CA PRO A 496 -15.18 -10.54 -3.73
C PRO A 496 -14.25 -10.76 -4.93
N SER A 497 -13.44 -9.76 -5.29
CA SER A 497 -12.45 -9.87 -6.38
C SER A 497 -11.33 -10.85 -6.03
N MET A 498 -10.89 -10.85 -4.79
CA MET A 498 -9.85 -11.75 -4.27
C MET A 498 -10.36 -13.21 -4.21
N LEU A 499 -11.62 -13.40 -3.78
CA LEU A 499 -12.17 -14.71 -3.47
C LEU A 499 -12.83 -15.42 -4.68
N ASN A 500 -13.16 -14.70 -5.77
CA ASN A 500 -13.77 -15.29 -6.95
C ASN A 500 -12.76 -15.39 -8.10
N GLU A 501 -12.52 -16.58 -8.57
CA GLU A 501 -11.55 -16.86 -9.64
C GLU A 501 -11.82 -16.06 -10.93
N ASN A 502 -13.09 -15.93 -11.31
CA ASN A 502 -13.48 -15.15 -12.49
C ASN A 502 -13.41 -13.63 -12.31
N MET A 503 -13.08 -13.14 -11.12
CA MET A 503 -12.89 -11.72 -10.80
C MET A 503 -11.42 -11.42 -10.40
N TYR A 504 -10.57 -12.44 -10.36
CA TYR A 504 -9.23 -12.34 -9.79
C TYR A 504 -8.28 -11.43 -10.59
N SER A 505 -8.44 -11.35 -11.91
CA SER A 505 -7.66 -10.37 -12.70
C SER A 505 -7.94 -8.92 -12.27
N PHE A 506 -9.18 -8.60 -11.90
CA PHE A 506 -9.51 -7.28 -11.38
C PHE A 506 -8.91 -7.04 -9.99
N TYR A 507 -8.86 -8.05 -9.14
CA TYR A 507 -8.14 -7.98 -7.86
C TYR A 507 -6.65 -7.65 -8.06
N LYS A 508 -5.98 -8.33 -9.00
CA LYS A 508 -4.58 -8.02 -9.36
C LYS A 508 -4.41 -6.62 -9.97
N LEU A 509 -5.44 -6.05 -10.56
CA LEU A 509 -5.45 -4.67 -11.01
C LEU A 509 -5.58 -3.68 -9.82
N ILE A 510 -6.39 -4.01 -8.82
CA ILE A 510 -6.56 -3.21 -7.60
C ILE A 510 -5.24 -3.14 -6.81
N THR A 511 -4.54 -4.27 -6.66
CA THR A 511 -3.29 -4.35 -5.90
C THR A 511 -2.12 -3.67 -6.63
N LYS A 512 -0.99 -3.55 -5.97
CA LYS A 512 0.24 -3.05 -6.60
C LYS A 512 0.68 -3.99 -7.71
N LEU A 513 1.11 -3.44 -8.86
CA LEU A 513 1.57 -4.22 -9.99
C LEU A 513 2.88 -4.93 -9.68
N ASP A 514 2.93 -6.24 -9.93
CA ASP A 514 4.12 -7.05 -9.72
C ASP A 514 5.27 -6.61 -10.64
N GLY A 515 6.50 -6.61 -10.12
CA GLY A 515 7.69 -6.20 -10.86
C GLY A 515 7.89 -4.69 -11.02
N ASP A 516 6.97 -3.85 -10.54
CA ASP A 516 7.16 -2.39 -10.57
C ASP A 516 8.08 -1.91 -9.43
N LYS A 517 9.21 -1.33 -9.81
CA LYS A 517 10.16 -0.68 -8.89
C LYS A 517 9.86 0.80 -8.64
N GLY A 518 8.84 1.35 -9.30
CA GLY A 518 8.46 2.75 -9.21
C GLY A 518 7.26 3.02 -8.31
N SER A 519 6.70 4.21 -8.40
CA SER A 519 5.46 4.59 -7.72
C SER A 519 4.25 4.10 -8.52
N ASP A 520 3.75 2.91 -8.23
CA ASP A 520 2.43 2.47 -8.66
C ASP A 520 1.39 2.80 -7.57
N THR A 521 0.18 3.14 -7.99
CA THR A 521 -0.93 3.41 -7.06
C THR A 521 -1.50 2.08 -6.56
N ASP A 522 -1.45 1.86 -5.27
CA ASP A 522 -2.13 0.76 -4.61
C ASP A 522 -3.56 1.17 -4.27
N TYR A 523 -4.50 0.76 -5.11
CA TYR A 523 -5.92 1.03 -4.88
C TYR A 523 -6.51 0.15 -3.78
N ASN A 524 -5.88 -0.99 -3.47
CA ASN A 524 -6.35 -1.85 -2.40
C ASN A 524 -6.28 -1.14 -1.05
N SER A 525 -5.16 -0.47 -0.76
CA SER A 525 -5.02 0.35 0.46
C SER A 525 -6.08 1.45 0.55
N TYR A 526 -6.50 2.05 -0.59
CA TYR A 526 -7.60 3.02 -0.61
C TYR A 526 -8.96 2.37 -0.28
N LEU A 527 -9.22 1.18 -0.84
CA LEU A 527 -10.47 0.44 -0.67
C LEU A 527 -10.57 -0.27 0.70
N LEU A 528 -9.49 -0.28 1.47
CA LEU A 528 -9.47 -0.77 2.85
C LEU A 528 -9.95 0.26 3.89
N ALA A 529 -10.32 1.48 3.49
CA ALA A 529 -10.86 2.48 4.41
C ALA A 529 -12.22 2.04 4.97
N MET A 530 -12.21 1.37 6.13
CA MET A 530 -13.39 0.73 6.72
C MET A 530 -14.45 1.72 7.24
N GLN A 531 -14.09 3.02 7.35
CA GLN A 531 -15.00 4.10 7.74
C GLN A 531 -15.68 4.77 6.53
N THR A 532 -15.34 4.34 5.31
CA THR A 532 -15.86 4.88 4.05
C THR A 532 -16.76 3.83 3.42
N ASP A 533 -17.95 4.25 2.96
CA ASP A 533 -18.83 3.39 2.20
C ASP A 533 -18.47 3.45 0.72
N PHE A 534 -18.18 2.30 0.10
CA PHE A 534 -17.79 2.19 -1.29
C PHE A 534 -18.79 1.41 -2.13
N SER A 535 -18.90 1.79 -3.39
CA SER A 535 -19.48 0.96 -4.45
C SER A 535 -18.38 0.63 -5.46
N LEU A 536 -18.00 -0.64 -5.55
CA LEU A 536 -16.97 -1.13 -6.47
C LEU A 536 -17.62 -1.86 -7.63
N ILE A 537 -17.46 -1.34 -8.84
CA ILE A 537 -17.94 -1.99 -10.08
C ILE A 537 -16.83 -2.93 -10.56
N ASN A 538 -17.08 -4.23 -10.51
CA ASN A 538 -16.08 -5.24 -10.80
C ASN A 538 -16.45 -6.09 -12.03
N PRO A 539 -15.77 -5.91 -13.16
CA PRO A 539 -15.92 -6.78 -14.31
C PRO A 539 -15.28 -8.17 -14.04
N ILE A 540 -15.84 -9.20 -14.66
CA ILE A 540 -15.19 -10.51 -14.69
C ILE A 540 -13.94 -10.48 -15.57
N ASN A 541 -13.08 -11.52 -15.47
CA ASN A 541 -11.81 -11.59 -16.20
C ASN A 541 -11.98 -11.42 -17.70
N GLU A 542 -13.03 -12.05 -18.27
CA GLU A 542 -13.34 -12.02 -19.70
C GLU A 542 -13.89 -10.66 -20.17
N ALA A 543 -14.41 -9.86 -19.24
CA ALA A 543 -14.98 -8.55 -19.51
C ALA A 543 -13.98 -7.39 -19.39
N LEU A 544 -12.72 -7.69 -19.09
CA LEU A 544 -11.64 -6.69 -18.98
C LEU A 544 -11.21 -6.19 -20.37
N THR A 545 -12.13 -5.48 -21.02
CA THR A 545 -11.87 -4.82 -22.31
C THR A 545 -12.14 -3.34 -22.18
N TYR A 546 -11.09 -2.53 -22.25
CA TYR A 546 -11.16 -1.07 -22.16
C TYR A 546 -11.19 -0.46 -23.55
N PHE A 547 -12.22 0.31 -23.84
CA PHE A 547 -12.34 1.13 -25.05
C PHE A 547 -11.81 2.53 -24.76
N ASP A 548 -10.71 2.87 -25.38
CA ASP A 548 -10.02 4.12 -25.09
C ASP A 548 -10.68 5.30 -25.83
N PRO A 549 -11.31 6.24 -25.14
CA PRO A 549 -11.89 7.41 -25.73
C PRO A 549 -10.82 8.37 -26.28
N ALA A 550 -9.60 8.24 -25.79
CA ALA A 550 -8.47 9.09 -26.18
C ALA A 550 -7.53 8.36 -27.16
N THR A 551 -8.00 7.79 -28.20
CA THR A 551 -7.23 6.98 -29.20
C THR A 551 -5.84 7.49 -29.59
N ALA A 552 -5.40 8.57 -28.98
CA ALA A 552 -4.21 9.35 -29.32
C ALA A 552 -2.98 9.09 -28.44
N ILE A 553 -2.89 7.98 -27.73
CA ILE A 553 -1.66 7.65 -26.99
C ILE A 553 -0.55 7.17 -27.95
N THR A 554 -0.72 7.35 -29.22
CA THR A 554 0.29 7.01 -30.23
C THR A 554 1.15 8.23 -30.57
N SER A 555 2.45 8.04 -30.63
CA SER A 555 3.45 9.02 -31.05
C SER A 555 3.36 9.43 -32.54
N THR A 556 2.22 9.26 -33.18
CA THR A 556 2.07 9.50 -34.64
C THR A 556 1.76 10.96 -34.89
N PRO A 557 2.51 11.67 -35.73
CA PRO A 557 2.32 13.10 -36.04
C PRO A 557 1.00 13.38 -36.76
N ILE A 558 0.46 14.59 -36.51
CA ILE A 558 -0.70 15.12 -37.22
C ILE A 558 -0.49 15.12 -38.74
N GLY A 559 -1.53 14.73 -39.45
CA GLY A 559 -1.61 14.80 -40.92
C GLY A 559 -1.55 13.47 -41.65
N SER A 560 -1.37 12.37 -40.94
CA SER A 560 -1.47 11.03 -41.50
C SER A 560 -2.73 10.37 -41.02
N SER A 561 -3.78 10.37 -41.80
CA SER A 561 -5.03 9.59 -41.70
C SER A 561 -5.79 9.65 -40.36
N ALA A 562 -7.11 9.65 -40.43
CA ALA A 562 -8.01 9.53 -39.28
C ALA A 562 -7.56 8.39 -38.34
N GLN A 563 -7.33 8.70 -37.09
CA GLN A 563 -6.99 7.66 -36.09
C GLN A 563 -8.22 6.78 -35.88
N THR A 564 -8.00 5.47 -35.98
CA THR A 564 -9.02 4.50 -35.67
C THR A 564 -9.14 4.35 -34.15
N PRO A 565 -10.36 4.31 -33.60
CA PRO A 565 -10.58 4.03 -32.20
C PRO A 565 -9.92 2.73 -31.76
N LYS A 566 -9.30 2.75 -30.59
CA LYS A 566 -8.56 1.61 -30.01
C LYS A 566 -9.32 0.97 -28.86
N TYR A 567 -9.17 -0.35 -28.76
CA TYR A 567 -9.54 -1.08 -27.55
C TYR A 567 -8.36 -1.89 -27.03
N TYR A 568 -8.39 -2.17 -25.74
CA TYR A 568 -7.37 -2.93 -25.02
C TYR A 568 -8.03 -4.05 -24.25
N THR A 569 -7.56 -5.28 -24.43
CA THR A 569 -7.94 -6.41 -23.58
C THR A 569 -6.81 -6.72 -22.62
N LEU A 570 -7.14 -6.87 -21.35
CA LEU A 570 -6.22 -7.17 -20.27
C LEU A 570 -6.47 -8.60 -19.81
N THR A 571 -5.43 -9.40 -19.78
CA THR A 571 -5.48 -10.79 -19.29
C THR A 571 -4.35 -11.00 -18.30
N TYR A 572 -4.68 -11.52 -17.12
CA TYR A 572 -3.71 -11.91 -16.11
C TYR A 572 -3.49 -13.41 -16.12
N ASP A 573 -2.25 -13.85 -16.30
CA ASP A 573 -1.87 -15.25 -16.18
C ASP A 573 -1.48 -15.55 -14.74
N VAL A 574 -2.34 -16.27 -14.02
CA VAL A 574 -2.15 -16.59 -12.60
C VAL A 574 -0.91 -17.46 -12.38
N LYS A 575 -0.58 -18.33 -13.35
CA LYS A 575 0.55 -19.26 -13.21
C LYS A 575 1.90 -18.57 -13.35
N ASN A 576 2.00 -17.64 -14.29
CA ASN A 576 3.23 -16.89 -14.58
C ASN A 576 3.26 -15.51 -13.92
N GLU A 577 2.21 -15.15 -13.17
CA GLU A 577 2.03 -13.86 -12.50
C GLU A 577 2.26 -12.65 -13.41
N ALA A 578 1.77 -12.75 -14.65
CA ALA A 578 2.08 -11.79 -15.69
C ALA A 578 0.82 -11.24 -16.38
N TRP A 579 0.86 -9.94 -16.67
CA TRP A 579 -0.15 -9.28 -17.47
C TRP A 579 0.16 -9.36 -18.97
N THR A 580 -0.86 -9.67 -19.76
CA THR A 580 -0.83 -9.53 -21.20
C THR A 580 -1.83 -8.48 -21.64
N ILE A 581 -1.35 -7.42 -22.29
CA ILE A 581 -2.20 -6.39 -22.91
C ILE A 581 -2.20 -6.58 -24.42
N ARG A 582 -3.40 -6.64 -24.99
CA ARG A 582 -3.58 -6.68 -26.43
C ARG A 582 -4.31 -5.42 -26.90
N GLN A 583 -3.79 -4.78 -27.93
CA GLN A 583 -4.38 -3.60 -28.56
C GLN A 583 -4.98 -3.96 -29.90
N GLY A 584 -6.19 -3.49 -30.17
CA GLY A 584 -6.86 -3.60 -31.47
C GLY A 584 -7.63 -2.33 -31.84
N ASP A 585 -8.04 -2.26 -33.07
CA ASP A 585 -8.93 -1.20 -33.58
C ASP A 585 -10.38 -1.64 -33.48
N TYR A 586 -11.30 -0.72 -33.29
CA TYR A 586 -12.72 -1.00 -33.42
C TYR A 586 -13.42 0.01 -34.34
N THR A 587 -14.54 -0.39 -34.90
CA THR A 587 -15.36 0.46 -35.78
C THR A 587 -16.84 0.25 -35.49
N TYR A 588 -17.60 1.29 -35.63
CA TYR A 588 -19.05 1.23 -35.63
C TYR A 588 -19.55 0.84 -37.02
N GLY A 589 -20.46 -0.10 -37.08
CA GLY A 589 -20.98 -0.61 -38.34
C GLY A 589 -22.28 -1.38 -38.13
N THR A 590 -22.57 -2.34 -39.02
CA THR A 590 -23.72 -3.22 -38.88
C THR A 590 -23.28 -4.69 -38.85
N ASP A 591 -24.03 -5.53 -38.19
CA ASP A 591 -23.84 -6.99 -38.21
C ASP A 591 -24.25 -7.58 -39.55
N SER A 592 -24.27 -8.92 -39.60
CA SER A 592 -24.69 -9.68 -40.81
C SER A 592 -26.19 -9.56 -41.11
N LEU A 593 -26.99 -9.10 -40.16
CA LEU A 593 -28.45 -8.90 -40.28
C LEU A 593 -28.81 -7.44 -40.53
N GLY A 594 -27.81 -6.55 -40.56
CA GLY A 594 -27.99 -5.12 -40.79
C GLY A 594 -28.27 -4.31 -39.50
N ALA A 595 -28.23 -4.91 -38.30
CA ALA A 595 -28.36 -4.20 -37.03
C ALA A 595 -27.08 -3.50 -36.66
N PRO A 596 -27.16 -2.34 -35.97
CA PRO A 596 -25.97 -1.63 -35.47
C PRO A 596 -25.06 -2.53 -34.62
N ALA A 597 -23.78 -2.59 -34.91
CA ALA A 597 -22.83 -3.44 -34.21
C ALA A 597 -21.42 -2.80 -34.13
N ILE A 598 -20.76 -3.02 -32.98
CA ILE A 598 -19.36 -2.62 -32.80
C ILE A 598 -18.49 -3.79 -33.29
N LYS A 599 -17.64 -3.52 -34.26
CA LYS A 599 -16.73 -4.50 -34.87
C LYS A 599 -15.33 -4.35 -34.32
N LEU A 600 -14.85 -5.39 -33.62
CA LEU A 600 -13.48 -5.45 -33.13
C LEU A 600 -12.56 -5.97 -34.26
N GLY A 601 -11.50 -5.20 -34.52
CA GLY A 601 -10.43 -5.60 -35.42
C GLY A 601 -9.46 -6.59 -34.77
N LYS A 602 -8.47 -7.05 -35.54
CA LYS A 602 -7.44 -7.96 -35.05
C LYS A 602 -6.57 -7.25 -34.01
N SER A 603 -6.43 -7.89 -32.83
CA SER A 603 -5.57 -7.36 -31.76
C SER A 603 -4.15 -7.91 -31.83
N THR A 604 -3.18 -7.14 -31.36
CA THR A 604 -1.75 -7.50 -31.23
C THR A 604 -1.30 -7.28 -29.80
N ILE A 605 -0.34 -8.10 -29.35
CA ILE A 605 0.27 -7.94 -28.00
C ILE A 605 1.15 -6.69 -28.01
N ILE A 606 1.06 -5.91 -26.94
CA ILE A 606 1.95 -4.76 -26.71
C ILE A 606 3.27 -5.29 -26.14
N ASN A 607 4.41 -4.90 -26.72
CA ASN A 607 5.74 -5.38 -26.34
C ASN A 607 6.14 -4.95 -24.91
N ASP A 608 6.94 -5.81 -24.24
CA ASP A 608 7.29 -5.74 -22.82
C ASP A 608 7.94 -4.44 -22.32
N ASP A 609 8.75 -3.77 -23.09
CA ASP A 609 9.44 -2.53 -22.67
C ASP A 609 8.48 -1.34 -22.43
N GLN A 610 7.31 -1.35 -23.03
CA GLN A 610 6.27 -0.32 -22.86
C GLN A 610 5.10 -0.82 -22.00
N ASN A 611 5.04 -2.11 -21.73
CA ASN A 611 3.90 -2.76 -21.12
C ASN A 611 3.57 -2.18 -19.72
N MET A 612 4.60 -2.03 -18.86
CA MET A 612 4.39 -1.53 -17.49
C MET A 612 3.86 -0.09 -17.44
N THR A 613 4.36 0.80 -18.29
CA THR A 613 3.86 2.19 -18.36
C THR A 613 2.43 2.24 -18.88
N PHE A 614 2.13 1.39 -19.83
CA PHE A 614 0.79 1.26 -20.40
C PHE A 614 -0.18 0.63 -19.40
N MET A 615 0.28 -0.39 -18.67
CA MET A 615 -0.49 -1.05 -17.62
C MET A 615 -0.88 -0.07 -16.52
N LYS A 616 0.03 0.77 -16.05
CA LYS A 616 -0.26 1.83 -15.08
C LYS A 616 -1.31 2.82 -15.58
N TYR A 617 -1.23 3.20 -16.85
CA TYR A 617 -2.24 4.07 -17.45
C TYR A 617 -3.61 3.40 -17.46
N LEU A 618 -3.73 2.18 -18.00
CA LEU A 618 -5.00 1.45 -18.07
C LEU A 618 -5.58 1.16 -16.68
N LYS A 619 -4.73 0.79 -15.72
CA LYS A 619 -5.11 0.60 -14.33
C LYS A 619 -5.84 1.82 -13.76
N VAL A 620 -5.25 3.02 -13.91
CA VAL A 620 -5.85 4.26 -13.43
C VAL A 620 -7.16 4.55 -14.16
N GLN A 621 -7.19 4.41 -15.49
CA GLN A 621 -8.42 4.64 -16.27
C GLN A 621 -9.55 3.69 -15.86
N ILE A 622 -9.26 2.42 -15.64
CA ILE A 622 -10.25 1.42 -15.27
C ILE A 622 -10.75 1.66 -13.85
N LEU A 623 -9.83 1.77 -12.89
CA LEU A 623 -10.20 1.83 -11.46
C LEU A 623 -10.82 3.17 -11.07
N ASP A 624 -10.34 4.27 -11.62
CA ASP A 624 -10.93 5.59 -11.36
C ASP A 624 -12.39 5.69 -11.85
N HIS A 625 -12.77 4.89 -12.86
CA HIS A 625 -14.16 4.82 -13.34
C HIS A 625 -14.99 3.69 -12.68
N SER A 626 -14.35 2.78 -11.95
CA SER A 626 -15.00 1.64 -11.31
C SER A 626 -15.29 1.83 -9.82
N ILE A 627 -14.74 2.88 -9.19
CA ILE A 627 -14.86 3.16 -7.75
C ILE A 627 -15.76 4.38 -7.54
N VAL A 628 -16.81 4.22 -6.74
CA VAL A 628 -17.68 5.29 -6.26
C VAL A 628 -17.62 5.34 -4.74
N VAL A 629 -17.52 6.53 -4.16
CA VAL A 629 -17.68 6.75 -2.72
C VAL A 629 -19.17 6.94 -2.43
N GLY A 630 -19.73 6.07 -1.60
CA GLY A 630 -21.16 6.02 -1.30
C GLY A 630 -21.89 4.86 -1.99
N ASP A 631 -23.14 4.66 -1.60
CA ASP A 631 -24.02 3.63 -2.16
C ASP A 631 -24.68 4.10 -3.46
N ILE A 632 -24.39 3.42 -4.57
CA ILE A 632 -25.01 3.72 -5.88
C ILE A 632 -26.48 3.28 -5.97
N THR A 633 -27.02 2.65 -4.96
CA THR A 633 -28.45 2.27 -4.87
C THR A 633 -29.25 3.17 -3.95
N ASN A 634 -28.75 4.35 -3.60
CA ASN A 634 -29.37 5.30 -2.67
C ASN A 634 -30.58 6.06 -3.24
N GLY A 635 -30.98 5.80 -4.49
CA GLY A 635 -32.10 6.43 -5.18
C GLY A 635 -31.70 7.53 -6.17
N ASN A 636 -30.45 8.01 -6.13
CA ASN A 636 -29.89 8.91 -7.14
C ASN A 636 -29.60 8.14 -8.42
N LYS A 637 -29.69 8.84 -9.56
CA LYS A 637 -29.36 8.27 -10.87
C LYS A 637 -27.90 8.50 -11.27
N TYR A 638 -27.29 9.57 -10.77
CA TYR A 638 -25.96 10.01 -11.19
C TYR A 638 -24.99 9.98 -10.02
N HIS A 639 -23.87 9.26 -10.19
CA HIS A 639 -22.86 9.09 -9.15
C HIS A 639 -21.49 9.44 -9.68
N GLN A 640 -20.76 10.26 -8.93
CA GLN A 640 -19.40 10.63 -9.26
C GLN A 640 -18.44 9.48 -8.89
N THR A 641 -17.55 9.10 -9.81
CA THR A 641 -16.51 8.12 -9.56
C THR A 641 -15.29 8.76 -8.90
N LYS A 642 -14.38 7.94 -8.38
CA LYS A 642 -13.09 8.38 -7.84
C LYS A 642 -12.30 9.26 -8.83
N GLY A 643 -12.36 8.94 -10.11
CA GLY A 643 -11.73 9.70 -11.20
C GLY A 643 -12.48 10.97 -11.60
N LEU A 644 -13.50 11.36 -10.85
CA LEU A 644 -14.36 12.50 -11.12
C LEU A 644 -15.27 12.37 -12.36
N SER A 645 -15.27 11.21 -13.03
CA SER A 645 -16.29 10.91 -14.05
C SER A 645 -17.63 10.60 -13.40
N THR A 646 -18.66 10.53 -14.20
CA THR A 646 -20.02 10.22 -13.72
C THR A 646 -20.52 8.93 -14.34
N ILE A 647 -21.20 8.12 -13.54
CA ILE A 647 -21.98 6.97 -14.00
C ILE A 647 -23.45 7.26 -13.77
N LYS A 648 -24.29 6.75 -14.67
CA LYS A 648 -25.75 6.71 -14.48
C LYS A 648 -26.12 5.31 -14.00
N VAL A 649 -27.01 5.26 -13.00
CA VAL A 649 -27.51 4.03 -12.39
C VAL A 649 -29.03 4.00 -12.49
N ASN A 650 -29.60 2.88 -12.90
CA ASN A 650 -31.02 2.63 -12.82
C ASN A 650 -31.24 1.35 -12.04
N SER A 651 -32.06 1.43 -10.97
CA SER A 651 -32.43 0.30 -10.14
C SER A 651 -33.92 0.05 -10.27
N GLU A 652 -34.29 -1.11 -10.79
CA GLU A 652 -35.67 -1.54 -10.94
C GLU A 652 -35.99 -2.63 -9.93
N VAL A 653 -36.96 -2.37 -9.06
CA VAL A 653 -37.40 -3.34 -8.06
C VAL A 653 -38.53 -4.19 -8.65
N ASN A 654 -38.29 -5.48 -8.85
CA ASN A 654 -39.23 -6.47 -9.37
C ASN A 654 -39.54 -7.51 -8.27
N GLY A 655 -40.46 -7.16 -7.37
CA GLY A 655 -40.82 -8.01 -6.23
C GLY A 655 -39.71 -8.05 -5.17
N ALA A 656 -39.10 -9.20 -4.97
CA ALA A 656 -37.97 -9.38 -4.06
C ALA A 656 -36.60 -9.12 -4.72
N ASP A 657 -36.55 -9.06 -6.05
CA ASP A 657 -35.32 -8.89 -6.81
C ASP A 657 -35.15 -7.43 -7.27
N THR A 658 -33.93 -6.95 -7.25
CA THR A 658 -33.55 -5.65 -7.79
C THR A 658 -32.62 -5.82 -8.97
N THR A 659 -33.06 -5.33 -10.14
CA THR A 659 -32.24 -5.29 -11.35
C THR A 659 -31.53 -3.94 -11.42
N ILE A 660 -30.21 -3.94 -11.57
CA ILE A 660 -29.40 -2.72 -11.61
C ILE A 660 -28.69 -2.65 -12.96
N TYR A 661 -28.86 -1.52 -13.65
CA TYR A 661 -28.15 -1.20 -14.88
C TYR A 661 -27.22 -0.01 -14.65
N LEU A 662 -26.02 -0.06 -15.25
CA LEU A 662 -24.95 0.94 -15.15
C LEU A 662 -24.59 1.49 -16.53
N TRP A 663 -24.44 2.80 -16.64
CA TRP A 663 -23.93 3.47 -17.84
C TRP A 663 -22.80 4.40 -17.48
N GLY A 664 -21.74 4.39 -18.24
CA GLY A 664 -20.88 5.55 -18.40
C GLY A 664 -21.31 6.40 -19.60
N GLY A 665 -20.54 7.40 -19.91
CA GLY A 665 -20.87 8.28 -21.05
C GLY A 665 -20.89 7.53 -22.38
N ARG A 666 -19.94 6.58 -22.61
CA ARG A 666 -19.90 5.77 -23.81
C ARG A 666 -21.12 4.83 -23.94
N GLU A 667 -21.52 4.18 -22.88
CA GLU A 667 -22.66 3.27 -22.89
C GLU A 667 -23.97 4.03 -23.19
N LEU A 668 -24.09 5.29 -22.75
CA LEU A 668 -25.20 6.17 -23.13
C LEU A 668 -25.13 6.56 -24.62
N GLU A 669 -23.95 6.96 -25.12
CA GLU A 669 -23.74 7.26 -26.55
C GLU A 669 -24.07 6.06 -27.43
N ASP A 670 -23.61 4.87 -27.07
CA ASP A 670 -23.86 3.61 -27.79
C ASP A 670 -25.35 3.23 -27.76
N GLN A 671 -26.06 3.46 -26.66
CA GLN A 671 -27.48 3.23 -26.56
C GLN A 671 -28.27 4.21 -27.45
N LEU A 672 -27.97 5.49 -27.41
CA LEU A 672 -28.60 6.51 -28.25
C LEU A 672 -28.38 6.24 -29.76
N ALA A 673 -27.22 5.69 -30.10
CA ALA A 673 -26.91 5.33 -31.48
C ALA A 673 -27.42 3.94 -31.91
N GLY A 674 -28.10 3.21 -31.00
CA GLY A 674 -28.68 1.90 -31.25
C GLY A 674 -27.67 0.74 -31.27
N TYR A 675 -26.45 0.93 -30.74
CA TYR A 675 -25.45 -0.13 -30.61
C TYR A 675 -25.63 -0.97 -29.32
N ARG A 676 -26.47 -0.51 -28.41
CA ARG A 676 -26.88 -1.19 -27.17
C ARG A 676 -28.36 -0.96 -26.90
N ASP A 677 -29.02 -1.96 -26.31
CA ASP A 677 -30.41 -1.83 -25.87
C ASP A 677 -30.51 -1.21 -24.48
N ASN A 678 -29.59 -1.54 -23.57
CA ASN A 678 -29.59 -1.13 -22.18
C ASN A 678 -28.16 -0.86 -21.67
N GLY A 679 -28.05 -0.37 -20.43
CA GLY A 679 -26.79 -0.29 -19.69
C GLY A 679 -26.18 -1.67 -19.42
N ILE A 680 -25.06 -1.66 -18.73
CA ILE A 680 -24.38 -2.86 -18.26
C ILE A 680 -25.17 -3.44 -17.08
N LEU A 681 -25.62 -4.68 -17.21
CA LEU A 681 -26.34 -5.37 -16.16
C LEU A 681 -25.41 -5.79 -15.02
N VAL A 682 -25.79 -5.46 -13.79
CA VAL A 682 -25.15 -6.01 -12.59
C VAL A 682 -25.61 -7.46 -12.41
N ALA A 683 -24.69 -8.39 -12.64
CA ALA A 683 -24.97 -9.83 -12.54
C ALA A 683 -25.09 -10.30 -11.07
N ARG A 684 -24.35 -9.67 -10.16
CA ARG A 684 -24.39 -9.98 -8.73
C ARG A 684 -23.92 -8.82 -7.87
N LYS A 685 -24.60 -8.58 -6.75
CA LYS A 685 -24.18 -7.69 -5.68
C LYS A 685 -23.60 -8.48 -4.52
N PHE A 686 -22.45 -8.06 -4.00
CA PHE A 686 -21.84 -8.58 -2.78
C PHE A 686 -21.84 -7.47 -1.74
N ASN A 687 -22.39 -7.75 -0.55
CA ASN A 687 -22.38 -6.82 0.57
C ASN A 687 -21.13 -7.04 1.41
N GLN A 688 -20.40 -5.99 1.74
CA GLN A 688 -19.18 -6.00 2.51
C GLN A 688 -19.27 -5.01 3.68
N GLU A 689 -18.32 -5.05 4.63
CA GLU A 689 -18.39 -4.18 5.80
C GLU A 689 -18.22 -2.69 5.45
N ASN A 690 -17.48 -2.36 4.40
CA ASN A 690 -17.26 -0.99 3.92
C ASN A 690 -17.90 -0.72 2.56
N GLY A 691 -19.06 -1.33 2.27
CA GLY A 691 -19.83 -1.05 1.07
C GLY A 691 -20.21 -2.26 0.24
N ASN A 692 -20.34 -2.06 -1.07
CA ASN A 692 -20.85 -3.10 -1.96
C ASN A 692 -19.95 -3.30 -3.18
N THR A 693 -19.81 -4.55 -3.63
CA THR A 693 -19.17 -4.89 -4.90
C THR A 693 -20.22 -5.35 -5.90
N TYR A 694 -20.23 -4.72 -7.06
CA TYR A 694 -21.18 -4.97 -8.15
C TYR A 694 -20.46 -5.68 -9.29
N ARG A 695 -20.69 -7.00 -9.42
CA ARG A 695 -20.12 -7.79 -10.49
C ARG A 695 -20.85 -7.51 -11.81
N VAL A 696 -20.09 -7.27 -12.86
CA VAL A 696 -20.60 -7.09 -14.22
C VAL A 696 -19.92 -8.09 -15.17
N ASP A 697 -20.71 -8.75 -16.01
CA ASP A 697 -20.24 -9.84 -16.87
C ASP A 697 -20.11 -9.44 -18.35
N GLU A 698 -20.76 -8.33 -18.76
CA GLU A 698 -20.85 -7.91 -20.16
C GLU A 698 -19.80 -6.91 -20.60
N GLY A 699 -19.08 -6.30 -19.67
CA GLY A 699 -18.09 -5.27 -19.98
C GLY A 699 -17.80 -4.37 -18.81
N MET A 700 -17.09 -3.28 -19.06
CA MET A 700 -16.75 -2.24 -18.08
C MET A 700 -17.55 -0.98 -18.39
N VAL A 701 -17.70 -0.12 -17.38
CA VAL A 701 -18.22 1.23 -17.55
C VAL A 701 -17.12 2.14 -18.12
N HIS A 702 -17.43 2.90 -19.17
CA HIS A 702 -16.47 3.77 -19.83
C HIS A 702 -16.86 5.23 -19.79
N PRO A 703 -15.90 6.16 -19.78
CA PRO A 703 -16.19 7.58 -19.92
C PRO A 703 -16.77 7.92 -21.30
N ALA A 704 -17.36 9.12 -21.45
CA ALA A 704 -17.86 9.60 -22.72
C ALA A 704 -16.76 9.66 -23.77
N THR A 705 -17.10 9.41 -25.03
CA THR A 705 -16.18 9.50 -26.17
C THR A 705 -16.24 10.83 -26.88
N ARG A 706 -17.35 11.55 -26.76
CA ARG A 706 -17.60 12.85 -27.40
C ARG A 706 -17.21 13.98 -26.48
N SER A 707 -16.43 14.93 -27.03
CA SER A 707 -16.09 16.17 -26.31
C SER A 707 -17.25 17.17 -26.29
N VAL A 708 -17.18 18.15 -25.39
CA VAL A 708 -18.12 19.30 -25.40
C VAL A 708 -18.15 19.96 -26.78
N TYR A 709 -16.99 20.16 -27.41
CA TYR A 709 -16.89 20.68 -28.79
C TYR A 709 -17.73 19.85 -29.78
N ASN A 710 -17.53 18.53 -29.76
CA ASN A 710 -18.23 17.63 -30.67
C ASN A 710 -19.74 17.64 -30.44
N ILE A 711 -20.19 17.60 -29.19
CA ILE A 711 -21.59 17.57 -28.82
C ILE A 711 -22.28 18.87 -29.22
N LEU A 712 -21.69 20.05 -28.89
CA LEU A 712 -22.27 21.33 -29.26
C LEU A 712 -22.35 21.51 -30.79
N LYS A 713 -21.37 21.01 -31.52
CA LYS A 713 -21.32 21.13 -33.01
C LYS A 713 -22.29 20.21 -33.71
N THR A 714 -22.52 19.01 -33.21
CA THR A 714 -23.29 17.96 -33.90
C THR A 714 -24.74 17.83 -33.46
N THR A 715 -25.07 18.35 -32.24
CA THR A 715 -26.46 18.38 -31.77
C THR A 715 -27.16 19.59 -32.36
N LYS A 716 -28.24 19.35 -33.09
CA LYS A 716 -28.95 20.41 -33.85
C LYS A 716 -29.41 21.55 -32.96
N GLU A 717 -29.95 21.24 -31.79
CA GLU A 717 -30.46 22.20 -30.82
C GLU A 717 -29.34 23.04 -30.20
N PHE A 718 -28.11 22.55 -30.16
CA PHE A 718 -26.94 23.25 -29.60
C PHE A 718 -26.12 24.02 -30.64
N ALA A 719 -26.32 23.76 -31.92
CA ALA A 719 -25.59 24.38 -33.00
C ALA A 719 -25.59 25.94 -33.01
N PRO A 720 -26.70 26.62 -32.67
CA PRO A 720 -26.68 28.07 -32.52
C PRO A 720 -25.72 28.59 -31.47
N PHE A 721 -25.65 27.90 -30.29
CA PHE A 721 -24.69 28.25 -29.24
C PHE A 721 -23.24 27.92 -29.62
N TYR A 722 -23.02 26.77 -30.31
CA TYR A 722 -21.71 26.46 -30.87
C TYR A 722 -21.21 27.56 -31.80
N ASN A 723 -22.06 28.16 -32.64
CA ASN A 723 -21.69 29.25 -33.53
C ASN A 723 -21.27 30.53 -32.80
N LEU A 724 -21.66 30.71 -31.53
CA LEU A 724 -21.10 31.78 -30.67
C LEU A 724 -19.73 31.38 -30.10
N CYS A 725 -19.47 30.08 -29.91
CA CYS A 725 -18.14 29.62 -29.45
C CYS A 725 -17.10 29.72 -30.55
N GLU A 726 -17.44 29.34 -31.81
CA GLU A 726 -16.50 29.26 -32.91
C GLU A 726 -17.23 29.22 -34.28
N THR A 727 -16.74 29.97 -35.23
CA THR A 727 -17.07 29.92 -36.68
C THR A 727 -15.79 29.95 -37.52
N ALA A 728 -15.92 29.85 -38.85
CA ALA A 728 -14.77 29.95 -39.77
C ALA A 728 -14.03 31.30 -39.66
N GLU A 729 -14.74 32.36 -39.32
CA GLU A 729 -14.23 33.74 -39.24
C GLU A 729 -13.57 34.07 -37.91
N THR A 730 -13.87 33.31 -36.85
CA THR A 730 -13.44 33.61 -35.45
C THR A 730 -11.94 33.85 -35.35
N ASP A 731 -11.10 32.99 -35.92
CA ASP A 731 -9.63 33.12 -35.84
C ASP A 731 -9.14 34.43 -36.47
N SER A 732 -9.70 34.82 -37.63
CA SER A 732 -9.33 36.06 -38.31
C SER A 732 -9.73 37.28 -37.50
N ILE A 733 -10.91 37.25 -36.88
CA ILE A 733 -11.44 38.34 -36.05
C ILE A 733 -10.63 38.50 -34.78
N ILE A 734 -10.34 37.42 -34.08
CA ILE A 734 -9.54 37.45 -32.85
C ILE A 734 -8.12 37.94 -33.12
N LEU A 735 -7.52 37.52 -34.23
CA LEU A 735 -6.21 38.05 -34.66
C LEU A 735 -6.26 39.54 -34.96
N ALA A 736 -7.35 40.09 -35.49
CA ALA A 736 -7.51 41.52 -35.76
C ALA A 736 -7.62 42.39 -34.48
N VAL A 737 -8.15 41.83 -33.41
CA VAL A 737 -8.21 42.52 -32.09
C VAL A 737 -6.84 42.77 -31.48
N ARG A 738 -5.82 42.05 -31.92
CA ARG A 738 -4.50 42.08 -31.36
C ARG A 738 -3.74 43.34 -31.73
N GLU A 739 -2.93 43.89 -30.81
CA GLU A 739 -1.97 44.95 -31.16
C GLU A 739 -0.92 44.42 -32.16
N VAL A 740 -0.87 45.02 -33.31
CA VAL A 740 0.21 44.83 -34.30
C VAL A 740 1.23 45.93 -34.06
N ALA A 741 2.52 45.59 -34.06
CA ALA A 741 3.59 46.57 -33.96
C ALA A 741 3.44 47.63 -35.10
N GLU A 742 3.80 48.88 -34.81
CA GLU A 742 3.66 50.03 -35.74
C GLU A 742 4.38 49.81 -37.07
N ASP A 743 5.36 48.90 -37.12
CA ASP A 743 6.12 48.54 -38.33
C ASP A 743 5.37 47.52 -39.21
N GLY A 744 4.17 47.10 -38.87
CA GLY A 744 3.41 46.11 -39.62
C GLY A 744 4.03 44.72 -39.64
N ALA A 745 4.93 44.43 -38.73
CA ALA A 745 5.57 43.11 -38.61
C ALA A 745 4.54 42.01 -38.37
N THR A 746 4.76 40.86 -38.97
CA THR A 746 3.91 39.69 -38.75
C THR A 746 4.03 39.24 -37.27
N PRO A 747 2.93 38.94 -36.65
CA PRO A 747 2.94 38.58 -35.23
C PRO A 747 3.96 37.47 -34.87
N THR A 748 4.82 37.76 -33.91
CA THR A 748 5.79 36.80 -33.39
C THR A 748 5.13 35.77 -32.45
N LYS A 749 5.86 34.77 -31.94
CA LYS A 749 5.41 33.67 -31.07
C LYS A 749 4.52 34.05 -29.89
N ASN A 750 4.55 35.29 -29.40
CA ASN A 750 3.66 35.77 -28.32
C ASN A 750 2.21 35.97 -28.77
N ALA A 751 1.93 35.85 -30.05
CA ALA A 751 0.60 35.92 -30.64
C ALA A 751 -0.36 34.88 -30.08
N ASP A 752 0.12 33.66 -29.86
CA ASP A 752 -0.74 32.54 -29.43
C ASP A 752 -1.32 32.76 -28.03
N ALA A 753 -0.59 33.40 -27.11
CA ALA A 753 -1.06 33.66 -25.74
C ALA A 753 -2.18 34.74 -25.71
N ALA A 754 -2.08 35.77 -26.52
CA ALA A 754 -3.10 36.82 -26.57
C ALA A 754 -4.38 36.34 -27.26
N VAL A 755 -4.25 35.45 -28.24
CA VAL A 755 -5.38 34.83 -28.95
C VAL A 755 -6.08 33.80 -28.06
N ARG A 756 -5.35 33.06 -27.25
CA ARG A 756 -5.92 32.07 -26.31
C ARG A 756 -6.97 32.62 -25.34
N ALA A 757 -6.81 33.88 -24.91
CA ALA A 757 -7.75 34.50 -23.99
C ALA A 757 -9.19 34.59 -24.54
N TYR A 758 -9.34 34.66 -25.87
CA TYR A 758 -10.62 34.80 -26.56
C TYR A 758 -11.16 33.51 -27.17
N ARG A 759 -10.37 32.41 -27.17
CA ARG A 759 -10.83 31.10 -27.64
C ARG A 759 -11.58 30.36 -26.56
N ILE A 760 -12.67 29.76 -26.95
CA ILE A 760 -13.43 28.82 -26.10
C ILE A 760 -12.82 27.42 -26.22
N PHE A 761 -12.44 26.99 -27.40
CA PHE A 761 -11.87 25.70 -27.70
C PHE A 761 -10.42 25.80 -28.15
N GLU A 762 -9.60 24.85 -27.68
CA GLU A 762 -8.21 24.74 -28.09
C GLU A 762 -7.89 23.29 -28.50
N TRP A 763 -7.09 23.18 -29.55
CA TRP A 763 -6.56 21.91 -29.96
C TRP A 763 -5.14 21.70 -29.42
N ASP A 764 -4.90 20.59 -28.72
CA ASP A 764 -3.56 20.28 -28.21
C ASP A 764 -2.72 19.58 -29.27
N LYS A 765 -1.70 20.27 -29.77
CA LYS A 765 -0.72 19.76 -30.73
C LYS A 765 0.03 18.52 -30.27
N SER A 766 0.09 18.27 -28.96
CA SER A 766 0.73 17.09 -28.39
C SER A 766 -0.10 15.82 -28.58
N PHE A 767 -1.39 15.97 -28.88
CA PHE A 767 -2.34 14.89 -29.02
C PHE A 767 -3.21 15.06 -30.28
N PRO A 768 -2.60 14.86 -31.43
CA PRO A 768 -3.21 15.21 -32.73
C PRO A 768 -4.46 14.44 -33.10
N GLY A 769 -4.71 13.32 -32.45
CA GLY A 769 -5.91 12.51 -32.70
C GLY A 769 -7.12 12.92 -31.87
N LEU A 770 -6.98 13.84 -30.93
CA LEU A 770 -8.09 14.35 -30.14
C LEU A 770 -8.70 15.58 -30.80
N ASP A 771 -10.01 15.77 -30.62
CA ASP A 771 -10.67 17.01 -30.99
C ASP A 771 -10.42 18.11 -29.94
N PHE A 772 -11.11 19.22 -30.06
CA PHE A 772 -10.87 20.41 -29.25
C PHE A 772 -11.38 20.25 -27.81
N ASN A 773 -10.69 20.85 -26.85
CA ASN A 773 -11.06 20.95 -25.44
C ASN A 773 -11.49 22.37 -25.08
N VAL A 774 -12.29 22.50 -24.02
CA VAL A 774 -12.61 23.78 -23.39
C VAL A 774 -11.38 24.28 -22.63
N THR A 775 -11.00 25.55 -22.85
CA THR A 775 -9.79 26.14 -22.26
C THR A 775 -10.02 26.89 -20.96
N SER A 776 -11.29 27.08 -20.57
CA SER A 776 -11.69 28.02 -19.53
C SER A 776 -11.46 27.52 -18.11
N PHE A 777 -11.31 26.20 -17.92
CA PHE A 777 -11.20 25.57 -16.59
C PHE A 777 -9.88 24.85 -16.40
N ASN A 778 -9.32 25.01 -15.21
CA ASN A 778 -8.25 24.16 -14.70
C ASN A 778 -8.79 22.95 -13.92
N SER A 779 -10.05 23.00 -13.51
CA SER A 779 -10.79 21.87 -12.92
C SER A 779 -11.23 20.89 -14.01
N PHE A 780 -11.50 19.68 -13.61
CA PHE A 780 -11.77 18.58 -14.54
C PHE A 780 -13.24 18.28 -14.67
N HIS A 781 -14.10 19.02 -13.99
CA HIS A 781 -15.54 18.87 -14.02
C HIS A 781 -16.21 20.25 -14.09
N TYR A 782 -17.10 20.41 -15.03
CA TYR A 782 -17.80 21.65 -15.26
C TYR A 782 -19.15 21.38 -15.94
N THR A 783 -20.06 22.35 -15.84
CA THR A 783 -21.38 22.33 -16.48
C THR A 783 -21.44 23.38 -17.57
N VAL A 784 -22.02 23.02 -18.73
CA VAL A 784 -22.31 23.94 -19.83
C VAL A 784 -23.83 24.09 -19.95
N TYR A 785 -24.31 25.31 -19.83
CA TYR A 785 -25.70 25.66 -20.00
C TYR A 785 -25.93 26.21 -21.40
N VAL A 786 -26.70 25.50 -22.20
CA VAL A 786 -27.00 25.89 -23.59
C VAL A 786 -28.40 26.49 -23.64
N PRO A 787 -28.54 27.79 -23.93
CA PRO A 787 -29.86 28.38 -24.07
C PRO A 787 -30.69 27.72 -25.17
N ASP A 788 -32.01 27.66 -24.95
CA ASP A 788 -32.95 27.34 -26.05
C ASP A 788 -32.69 28.24 -27.24
N SER A 789 -32.80 27.69 -28.46
CA SER A 789 -32.46 28.42 -29.70
C SER A 789 -33.30 29.69 -29.94
N LEU A 790 -34.56 29.68 -29.50
CA LEU A 790 -35.45 30.87 -29.61
C LEU A 790 -34.97 31.95 -28.64
N LYS A 791 -34.60 31.56 -27.42
CA LYS A 791 -34.09 32.47 -26.39
C LYS A 791 -32.71 33.00 -26.73
N LEU A 792 -31.90 32.20 -27.34
CA LEU A 792 -30.63 32.67 -27.85
C LEU A 792 -30.79 33.69 -28.99
N GLN A 793 -31.77 33.48 -29.88
CA GLN A 793 -32.12 34.45 -30.94
C GLN A 793 -32.62 35.77 -30.33
N GLU A 794 -33.46 35.71 -29.28
CA GLU A 794 -33.90 36.93 -28.57
C GLU A 794 -32.71 37.69 -27.99
N ALA A 795 -31.65 37.01 -27.46
CA ALA A 795 -30.45 37.66 -26.96
C ALA A 795 -29.58 38.27 -28.08
N VAL A 796 -29.51 37.61 -29.24
CA VAL A 796 -28.85 38.15 -30.46
C VAL A 796 -29.58 39.40 -30.95
N ASP A 797 -30.92 39.37 -31.00
CA ASP A 797 -31.72 40.50 -31.39
C ASP A 797 -31.60 41.68 -30.40
N ALA A 798 -31.40 41.36 -29.11
CA ALA A 798 -31.14 42.33 -28.04
C ALA A 798 -29.74 42.96 -28.11
N GLY A 799 -28.79 42.41 -28.90
CA GLY A 799 -27.49 43.03 -29.13
C GLY A 799 -26.27 42.13 -28.85
N ILE A 800 -26.42 40.83 -28.65
CA ILE A 800 -25.30 39.92 -28.68
C ILE A 800 -24.77 39.80 -30.13
N PRO A 801 -23.50 40.10 -30.41
CA PRO A 801 -22.94 39.98 -31.73
C PRO A 801 -22.80 38.53 -32.20
N LEU A 802 -22.96 38.29 -33.51
CA LEU A 802 -22.49 37.10 -34.17
C LEU A 802 -21.12 37.33 -34.81
N TRP A 803 -20.26 36.33 -34.89
CA TRP A 803 -18.91 36.47 -35.45
C TRP A 803 -18.92 37.02 -36.87
N ASN A 804 -19.84 36.57 -37.74
CA ASN A 804 -19.94 37.05 -39.11
C ASN A 804 -20.31 38.53 -39.20
N GLU A 805 -21.00 39.11 -38.23
CA GLU A 805 -21.36 40.52 -38.16
C GLU A 805 -20.13 41.41 -37.85
N LEU A 806 -19.07 40.83 -37.26
CA LEU A 806 -17.81 41.50 -36.95
C LEU A 806 -16.78 41.41 -38.10
N THR A 807 -17.06 40.61 -39.13
CA THR A 807 -16.19 40.47 -40.30
C THR A 807 -15.83 41.81 -40.96
N PRO A 808 -16.77 42.77 -41.21
CA PRO A 808 -16.43 44.03 -41.85
C PRO A 808 -15.39 44.86 -41.06
N LEU A 809 -15.49 44.87 -39.70
CA LEU A 809 -14.52 45.56 -38.84
C LEU A 809 -13.14 44.90 -38.93
N SER A 810 -13.12 43.59 -38.88
CA SER A 810 -11.88 42.79 -39.00
C SER A 810 -11.21 43.01 -40.36
N GLU A 811 -11.97 42.97 -41.45
CA GLU A 811 -11.48 43.20 -42.81
C GLU A 811 -10.92 44.64 -43.01
N ALA A 812 -11.56 45.66 -42.45
CA ALA A 812 -11.08 47.01 -42.45
C ALA A 812 -9.71 47.15 -41.77
N ILE A 813 -9.55 46.52 -40.59
CA ILE A 813 -8.28 46.49 -39.88
C ILE A 813 -7.19 45.79 -40.72
N TRP A 814 -7.50 44.64 -41.33
CA TRP A 814 -6.54 43.90 -42.18
C TRP A 814 -6.16 44.68 -43.44
N ALA A 815 -7.12 45.39 -44.07
CA ALA A 815 -6.87 46.25 -45.20
C ALA A 815 -5.92 47.41 -44.85
N ASN A 816 -6.16 48.05 -43.70
CA ASN A 816 -5.25 49.12 -43.22
C ASN A 816 -3.86 48.58 -42.88
N ILE A 817 -3.74 47.42 -42.25
CA ILE A 817 -2.44 46.77 -42.00
C ILE A 817 -1.70 46.49 -43.30
N SER A 818 -2.39 46.07 -44.36
CA SER A 818 -1.78 45.80 -45.66
C SER A 818 -1.24 47.09 -46.31
N LYS A 819 -2.02 48.17 -46.20
CA LYS A 819 -1.56 49.51 -46.69
C LYS A 819 -0.36 50.01 -45.88
N ILE A 820 -0.38 49.90 -44.56
CA ILE A 820 0.75 50.24 -43.67
C ILE A 820 2.03 49.51 -44.10
N LYS A 821 1.95 48.21 -44.38
CA LYS A 821 3.08 47.42 -44.88
C LYS A 821 3.60 47.88 -46.22
N GLU A 822 2.72 48.25 -47.13
CA GLU A 822 3.11 48.83 -48.43
C GLU A 822 3.81 50.16 -48.25
N TYR A 823 3.27 51.08 -47.41
CA TYR A 823 3.88 52.36 -47.12
C TYR A 823 5.25 52.23 -46.44
N ASN A 824 5.39 51.32 -45.47
CA ASN A 824 6.67 51.07 -44.85
C ASN A 824 7.74 50.66 -45.88
N LYS A 825 7.42 49.78 -46.85
CA LYS A 825 8.35 49.43 -47.93
C LYS A 825 8.85 50.60 -48.73
N VAL A 826 7.98 51.62 -48.99
CA VAL A 826 8.33 52.83 -49.75
C VAL A 826 9.09 53.78 -48.84
N ILE A 827 8.69 53.97 -47.59
CA ILE A 827 9.34 54.84 -46.62
C ILE A 827 10.77 54.38 -46.32
N ASP A 828 11.00 53.09 -46.17
CA ASP A 828 12.30 52.49 -45.86
C ASP A 828 13.25 52.43 -47.07
N ASN A 829 12.75 52.63 -48.24
CA ASN A 829 13.59 52.72 -49.49
C ASN A 829 14.38 54.01 -49.54
N LYS A 830 15.69 53.92 -49.41
CA LYS A 830 16.64 55.05 -49.43
C LYS A 830 16.62 55.94 -50.71
N GLU A 831 16.05 55.40 -51.78
CA GLU A 831 15.95 56.14 -53.05
C GLU A 831 14.64 56.98 -53.16
N THR A 832 13.71 56.84 -52.18
CA THR A 832 12.45 57.59 -52.21
C THR A 832 12.65 59.04 -51.85
N ALA A 833 12.04 59.92 -52.62
CA ALA A 833 12.12 61.40 -52.42
C ALA A 833 11.54 61.79 -51.07
N LYS A 834 12.18 62.70 -50.32
CA LYS A 834 11.82 63.08 -48.94
C LYS A 834 10.37 63.57 -48.82
N ASN A 835 9.84 64.30 -49.75
CA ASN A 835 8.47 64.83 -49.78
C ASN A 835 7.45 63.63 -49.84
N VAL A 836 7.79 62.57 -50.56
CA VAL A 836 6.96 61.35 -50.63
C VAL A 836 7.04 60.58 -49.30
N VAL A 837 8.21 60.44 -48.67
CA VAL A 837 8.41 59.87 -47.37
C VAL A 837 7.60 60.61 -46.32
N ASP A 838 7.69 61.95 -46.29
CA ASP A 838 6.95 62.77 -45.31
C ASP A 838 5.42 62.61 -45.47
N SER A 839 4.90 62.61 -46.69
CA SER A 839 3.49 62.44 -47.03
C SER A 839 2.99 61.03 -46.61
N LEU A 840 3.73 59.98 -46.98
CA LEU A 840 3.36 58.59 -46.64
C LEU A 840 3.43 58.31 -45.12
N THR A 841 4.40 58.97 -44.44
CA THR A 841 4.48 58.88 -42.99
C THR A 841 3.25 59.49 -42.32
N GLN A 842 2.73 60.61 -42.79
CA GLN A 842 1.51 61.18 -42.26
C GLN A 842 0.28 60.32 -42.53
N VAL A 843 0.12 59.79 -43.74
CA VAL A 843 -1.00 58.89 -44.06
C VAL A 843 -0.93 57.60 -43.25
N ARG A 844 0.28 57.04 -43.09
CA ARG A 844 0.51 55.86 -42.24
C ARG A 844 0.08 56.09 -40.77
N SER A 845 0.43 57.27 -40.21
CA SER A 845 0.05 57.64 -38.85
C SER A 845 -1.48 57.77 -38.68
N LEU A 846 -2.21 58.28 -39.71
CA LEU A 846 -3.67 58.27 -39.67
C LEU A 846 -4.26 56.88 -39.72
N LEU A 847 -3.73 55.96 -40.55
CA LEU A 847 -4.19 54.56 -40.60
C LEU A 847 -3.92 53.82 -39.32
N ILE A 848 -2.81 54.11 -38.66
CA ILE A 848 -2.48 53.52 -37.34
C ILE A 848 -3.50 53.97 -36.29
N ALA A 849 -3.85 55.28 -36.25
CA ALA A 849 -4.84 55.82 -35.34
C ALA A 849 -6.24 55.23 -35.60
N GLU A 850 -6.67 55.21 -36.89
CA GLU A 850 -7.91 54.56 -37.30
C GLU A 850 -7.99 53.07 -36.88
N ASN A 851 -6.89 52.30 -37.06
CA ASN A 851 -6.84 50.93 -36.64
C ASN A 851 -6.92 50.77 -35.12
N ALA A 852 -6.39 51.71 -34.34
CA ALA A 852 -6.51 51.71 -32.91
C ALA A 852 -7.98 51.87 -32.45
N GLU A 853 -8.72 52.76 -33.12
CA GLU A 853 -10.16 52.92 -32.84
C GLU A 853 -10.99 51.71 -33.26
N LEU A 854 -10.77 51.20 -34.49
CA LEU A 854 -11.46 49.99 -34.97
C LEU A 854 -11.16 48.76 -34.11
N ARG A 855 -9.93 48.61 -33.63
CA ARG A 855 -9.57 47.50 -32.71
C ARG A 855 -10.21 47.61 -31.34
N ALA A 856 -10.29 48.85 -30.79
CA ALA A 856 -10.94 49.07 -29.49
C ALA A 856 -12.42 48.68 -29.57
N GLU A 857 -13.09 49.06 -30.64
CA GLU A 857 -14.49 48.72 -30.91
C GLU A 857 -14.66 47.22 -31.14
N LEU A 858 -13.86 46.60 -32.02
CA LEU A 858 -13.89 45.14 -32.27
C LEU A 858 -13.61 44.33 -31.03
N LYS A 859 -12.66 44.77 -30.21
CA LYS A 859 -12.29 44.12 -28.96
C LYS A 859 -13.46 44.07 -27.98
N GLU A 860 -14.18 45.18 -27.83
CA GLU A 860 -15.35 45.29 -26.97
C GLU A 860 -16.44 44.29 -27.37
N TYR A 861 -16.71 44.16 -28.67
CA TYR A 861 -17.69 43.19 -29.18
C TYR A 861 -17.23 41.73 -29.07
N VAL A 862 -15.94 41.45 -29.30
CA VAL A 862 -15.37 40.11 -29.10
C VAL A 862 -15.40 39.73 -27.64
N GLU A 863 -15.06 40.65 -26.72
CA GLU A 863 -15.13 40.41 -25.28
C GLU A 863 -16.58 40.14 -24.83
N LEU A 864 -17.60 40.79 -25.38
CA LEU A 864 -18.98 40.52 -25.12
C LEU A 864 -19.39 39.08 -25.51
N ILE A 865 -19.04 38.62 -26.73
CA ILE A 865 -19.35 37.24 -27.18
C ILE A 865 -18.68 36.22 -26.25
N VAL A 866 -17.39 36.42 -26.03
CA VAL A 866 -16.59 35.46 -25.24
C VAL A 866 -17.05 35.39 -23.78
N ASP A 867 -17.34 36.55 -23.18
CA ASP A 867 -17.85 36.61 -21.81
C ASP A 867 -19.24 36.03 -21.68
N PHE A 868 -20.13 36.28 -22.64
CA PHE A 868 -21.44 35.65 -22.70
C PHE A 868 -21.35 34.14 -22.72
N VAL A 869 -20.53 33.56 -23.60
CA VAL A 869 -20.32 32.09 -23.66
C VAL A 869 -19.72 31.57 -22.36
N LYS A 870 -18.70 32.24 -21.82
CA LYS A 870 -18.04 31.83 -20.57
C LYS A 870 -18.96 31.94 -19.34
N TYR A 871 -19.91 32.84 -19.36
CA TYR A 871 -20.90 32.95 -18.28
C TYR A 871 -21.88 31.75 -18.24
N HIS A 872 -22.08 31.11 -19.40
CA HIS A 872 -22.85 29.87 -19.53
C HIS A 872 -22.05 28.59 -19.21
N MET A 873 -20.81 28.74 -18.76
CA MET A 873 -19.94 27.64 -18.34
C MET A 873 -19.63 27.79 -16.85
N GLN A 874 -20.03 26.81 -16.05
CA GLN A 874 -19.89 26.80 -14.60
C GLN A 874 -18.90 25.73 -14.16
N ASP A 875 -18.03 26.03 -13.20
CA ASP A 875 -17.18 25.07 -12.53
C ASP A 875 -18.04 24.10 -11.72
N TYR A 876 -17.68 22.82 -11.72
CA TYR A 876 -18.42 21.71 -11.13
C TYR A 876 -19.49 21.09 -12.04
N SER A 877 -19.50 19.75 -12.12
CA SER A 877 -20.51 19.01 -12.93
C SER A 877 -21.75 18.71 -12.10
N ILE A 878 -22.86 19.27 -12.48
CA ILE A 878 -24.15 19.15 -11.80
C ILE A 878 -25.12 18.40 -12.70
N TYR A 879 -25.72 17.34 -12.19
CA TYR A 879 -26.73 16.57 -12.90
C TYR A 879 -28.12 16.83 -12.31
N LEU A 880 -29.11 16.89 -13.19
CA LEU A 880 -30.48 16.83 -12.76
C LEU A 880 -30.82 15.39 -12.39
N ASP A 881 -31.21 15.16 -11.14
CA ASP A 881 -31.40 13.84 -10.56
C ASP A 881 -32.74 13.68 -9.85
N ASN A 882 -33.09 12.46 -9.46
CA ASN A 882 -34.32 12.12 -8.73
C ASN A 882 -34.35 12.76 -7.33
N THR A 883 -33.21 12.87 -6.69
CA THR A 883 -33.02 13.51 -5.40
C THR A 883 -31.97 14.61 -5.54
N PRO A 884 -32.03 15.66 -4.70
CA PRO A 884 -30.99 16.67 -4.69
C PRO A 884 -29.61 16.01 -4.41
N VAL A 885 -28.68 16.16 -5.35
CA VAL A 885 -27.33 15.55 -5.24
C VAL A 885 -26.35 16.46 -4.52
N MET A 886 -26.74 17.73 -4.32
CA MET A 886 -25.87 18.74 -3.74
C MET A 886 -26.64 19.77 -2.96
N GLU A 887 -25.94 20.42 -2.05
CA GLU A 887 -26.47 21.61 -1.38
C GLU A 887 -26.66 22.75 -2.38
N ASP A 888 -27.73 23.50 -2.24
CA ASP A 888 -27.93 24.74 -2.98
C ASP A 888 -26.77 25.70 -2.70
N GLY A 889 -26.23 26.34 -3.71
CA GLY A 889 -25.06 27.15 -3.53
C GLY A 889 -24.72 28.09 -4.69
N GLU A 890 -23.72 28.93 -4.46
CA GLU A 890 -23.11 29.77 -5.47
C GLU A 890 -21.91 29.06 -6.14
N TYR A 891 -21.90 29.11 -7.46
CA TYR A 891 -20.87 28.46 -8.27
C TYR A 891 -20.19 29.47 -9.19
N VAL A 892 -18.89 29.33 -9.28
CA VAL A 892 -18.04 30.16 -10.14
C VAL A 892 -18.25 29.78 -11.59
N THR A 893 -18.42 30.79 -12.46
CA THR A 893 -18.43 30.61 -13.92
C THR A 893 -17.05 30.87 -14.54
N ALA A 894 -16.90 30.55 -15.81
CA ALA A 894 -15.70 30.89 -16.57
C ALA A 894 -15.62 32.40 -16.96
N SER A 895 -16.71 33.15 -16.76
CA SER A 895 -16.76 34.62 -16.98
C SER A 895 -16.00 35.36 -15.90
N LYS A 896 -15.16 36.30 -16.30
CA LYS A 896 -14.29 37.04 -15.39
C LYS A 896 -14.43 38.53 -15.59
N ASP A 897 -14.60 39.26 -14.50
CA ASP A 897 -14.56 40.72 -14.54
C ASP A 897 -13.09 41.20 -14.68
N ASN A 898 -12.79 41.82 -15.81
CA ASN A 898 -11.45 42.30 -16.09
C ASN A 898 -10.98 43.46 -15.18
N ASN A 899 -11.92 44.21 -14.55
CA ASN A 899 -11.59 45.31 -13.65
C ASN A 899 -11.25 44.84 -12.24
N THR A 900 -12.03 43.92 -11.72
CA THR A 900 -11.87 43.37 -10.37
C THR A 900 -11.01 42.11 -10.34
N ASN A 901 -10.79 41.48 -11.49
CA ASN A 901 -10.11 40.20 -11.66
C ASN A 901 -10.84 39.03 -10.94
N LEU A 902 -12.11 39.21 -10.59
CA LEU A 902 -12.94 38.18 -9.95
C LEU A 902 -13.80 37.47 -10.98
N PHE A 903 -14.11 36.21 -10.72
CA PHE A 903 -15.06 35.43 -11.52
C PHE A 903 -16.49 35.78 -11.14
N ASN A 904 -17.38 35.78 -12.14
CA ASN A 904 -18.82 35.92 -11.92
C ASN A 904 -19.41 34.59 -11.48
N ASN A 905 -20.42 34.64 -10.59
CA ASN A 905 -21.09 33.48 -10.04
C ASN A 905 -22.49 33.31 -10.63
N VAL A 906 -22.99 32.08 -10.53
CA VAL A 906 -24.41 31.73 -10.66
C VAL A 906 -24.85 31.00 -9.40
N SER A 907 -26.12 31.17 -9.02
CA SER A 907 -26.68 30.45 -7.87
C SER A 907 -27.50 29.27 -8.38
N ILE A 908 -27.25 28.10 -7.84
CA ILE A 908 -27.90 26.85 -8.25
C ILE A 908 -28.84 26.39 -7.15
N MET A 909 -30.01 25.99 -7.57
CA MET A 909 -31.01 25.33 -6.72
C MET A 909 -31.41 24.01 -7.38
N SER A 910 -31.15 22.91 -6.71
CA SER A 910 -31.53 21.58 -7.15
C SER A 910 -32.77 21.10 -6.39
N GLY A 911 -33.64 20.37 -7.06
CA GLY A 911 -34.79 19.74 -6.50
C GLY A 911 -35.04 18.39 -7.19
N SER A 912 -35.99 17.62 -6.70
CA SER A 912 -36.33 16.36 -7.36
C SER A 912 -36.76 16.63 -8.81
N ASN A 913 -35.97 16.13 -9.76
CA ASN A 913 -36.17 16.33 -11.20
C ASN A 913 -36.27 17.83 -11.65
N ALA A 914 -35.61 18.73 -10.93
CA ALA A 914 -35.54 20.15 -11.27
C ALA A 914 -34.14 20.72 -10.96
N LEU A 915 -33.64 21.54 -11.87
CA LEU A 915 -32.41 22.29 -11.68
C LEU A 915 -32.64 23.73 -12.16
N THR A 916 -32.55 24.67 -11.24
CA THR A 916 -32.76 26.09 -11.48
C THR A 916 -31.46 26.85 -11.30
N ILE A 917 -31.10 27.65 -12.30
CA ILE A 917 -29.92 28.50 -12.33
C ILE A 917 -30.40 29.95 -12.17
N THR A 918 -29.89 30.66 -11.17
CA THR A 918 -30.16 32.08 -10.96
C THR A 918 -28.93 32.87 -11.39
N ASP A 919 -29.11 33.79 -12.32
CA ASP A 919 -28.05 34.65 -12.83
C ASP A 919 -27.75 35.86 -11.92
N ALA A 920 -26.75 36.67 -12.25
CA ALA A 920 -26.35 37.82 -11.45
C ALA A 920 -27.43 38.93 -11.38
N LEU A 921 -28.40 38.95 -12.28
CA LEU A 921 -29.55 39.85 -12.22
C LEU A 921 -30.69 39.30 -11.39
N GLY A 922 -30.59 38.09 -10.83
CA GLY A 922 -31.60 37.40 -10.07
C GLY A 922 -32.67 36.72 -10.93
N THR A 923 -32.44 36.61 -12.24
CA THR A 923 -33.33 35.90 -13.17
C THR A 923 -33.13 34.40 -13.02
N LYS A 924 -34.26 33.68 -12.95
CA LYS A 924 -34.22 32.21 -12.80
C LYS A 924 -34.43 31.54 -14.14
N HIS A 925 -33.57 30.60 -14.44
CA HIS A 925 -33.62 29.78 -15.63
C HIS A 925 -33.62 28.28 -15.21
N ASN A 926 -34.39 27.48 -15.93
CA ASN A 926 -34.53 26.05 -15.60
C ASN A 926 -33.97 25.20 -16.71
N VAL A 927 -33.41 24.05 -16.32
CA VAL A 927 -33.08 22.99 -17.28
C VAL A 927 -34.34 22.51 -17.98
N VAL A 928 -34.27 22.47 -19.33
CA VAL A 928 -35.36 22.03 -20.18
C VAL A 928 -35.44 20.50 -20.19
N THR A 929 -36.54 19.96 -19.65
CA THR A 929 -36.76 18.50 -19.59
C THR A 929 -37.80 18.00 -20.61
N THR A 930 -38.24 18.86 -21.54
CA THR A 930 -39.21 18.55 -22.62
C THR A 930 -38.49 17.99 -23.87
N GLY A 931 -37.67 17.04 -23.70
CA GLY A 931 -36.90 16.42 -24.78
C GLY A 931 -36.43 15.06 -24.35
N GLU A 932 -35.27 14.67 -24.85
CA GLU A 932 -34.67 13.37 -24.57
C GLU A 932 -33.50 13.53 -23.59
N GLU A 933 -33.56 12.82 -22.44
CA GLU A 933 -32.47 12.78 -21.47
C GLU A 933 -31.21 12.21 -22.12
N ASN A 934 -30.05 12.73 -21.75
CA ASN A 934 -28.72 12.45 -22.32
C ASN A 934 -28.53 12.92 -23.77
N VAL A 935 -29.53 13.63 -24.36
CA VAL A 935 -29.41 14.34 -25.63
C VAL A 935 -29.46 15.85 -25.44
N LEU A 936 -30.42 16.34 -24.64
CA LEU A 936 -30.62 17.77 -24.36
C LEU A 936 -30.25 18.16 -22.92
N TRP A 937 -30.38 17.26 -21.96
CA TRP A 937 -29.92 17.51 -20.59
C TRP A 937 -29.25 16.26 -20.01
N ASN A 938 -28.44 16.44 -18.97
CA ASN A 938 -27.58 15.39 -18.41
C ASN A 938 -26.65 14.77 -19.46
N VAL A 939 -26.25 15.53 -20.47
CA VAL A 939 -25.40 15.02 -21.56
C VAL A 939 -23.97 14.92 -21.05
N MET A 940 -23.48 13.73 -20.86
CA MET A 940 -22.09 13.51 -20.47
C MET A 940 -21.13 13.82 -21.60
N ALA A 941 -20.10 14.59 -21.31
CA ALA A 941 -19.06 14.93 -22.27
C ALA A 941 -17.69 14.61 -21.68
N ARG A 942 -16.78 14.12 -22.52
CA ARG A 942 -15.40 13.95 -22.11
C ARG A 942 -14.70 15.31 -22.01
N ASP A 943 -13.72 15.36 -21.13
CA ASP A 943 -12.65 16.35 -21.18
C ASP A 943 -11.30 15.63 -21.11
N ILE A 944 -10.22 16.33 -21.44
CA ILE A 944 -8.90 15.74 -21.54
C ILE A 944 -7.96 16.47 -20.62
N LYS A 945 -7.42 15.71 -19.66
CA LYS A 945 -6.36 16.18 -18.78
C LYS A 945 -5.01 15.68 -19.26
N LYS A 946 -4.07 16.60 -19.35
CA LYS A 946 -2.66 16.30 -19.52
C LYS A 946 -1.95 16.37 -18.16
N SER A 947 -1.36 15.26 -17.72
CA SER A 947 -0.46 15.24 -16.58
C SER A 947 0.83 14.53 -16.97
N ASN A 948 1.97 15.27 -16.88
CA ASN A 948 3.32 14.71 -17.09
C ASN A 948 3.45 13.81 -18.33
N SER A 949 3.01 14.28 -19.48
CA SER A 949 3.03 13.57 -20.77
C SER A 949 2.02 12.43 -20.91
N ARG A 950 1.07 12.26 -19.99
CA ARG A 950 0.00 11.26 -20.06
C ARG A 950 -1.35 11.97 -20.25
N LEU A 951 -2.22 11.32 -21.03
CA LEU A 951 -3.62 11.68 -21.13
C LEU A 951 -4.39 10.94 -20.06
N SER A 952 -5.26 11.63 -19.34
CA SER A 952 -6.38 11.00 -18.67
C SER A 952 -7.65 11.58 -19.29
N THR A 953 -8.58 10.72 -19.62
CA THR A 953 -9.87 11.10 -20.16
C THR A 953 -10.95 10.67 -19.20
N SER A 954 -12.01 11.48 -19.11
CA SER A 954 -13.10 11.19 -18.19
C SER A 954 -14.36 11.89 -18.70
N SER A 955 -15.51 11.48 -18.21
CA SER A 955 -16.77 12.18 -18.43
C SER A 955 -16.91 13.29 -17.38
N PHE A 956 -16.14 14.36 -17.52
CA PHE A 956 -16.07 15.43 -16.55
C PHE A 956 -17.08 16.53 -16.76
N ALA A 957 -17.51 16.75 -18.00
CA ALA A 957 -18.44 17.80 -18.32
C ALA A 957 -19.85 17.26 -18.48
N VAL A 958 -20.83 18.07 -18.09
CA VAL A 958 -22.24 17.85 -18.37
C VAL A 958 -22.80 19.04 -19.13
N ILE A 959 -23.69 18.78 -20.09
CA ILE A 959 -24.35 19.80 -20.87
C ILE A 959 -25.86 19.73 -20.60
N HIS A 960 -26.46 20.92 -20.39
CA HIS A 960 -27.92 21.08 -20.23
C HIS A 960 -28.46 22.17 -21.12
N GLN A 961 -29.57 21.92 -21.78
CA GLN A 961 -30.37 22.98 -22.36
C GLN A 961 -31.13 23.71 -21.25
N ILE A 962 -31.18 25.03 -21.33
CA ILE A 962 -31.90 25.89 -20.39
C ILE A 962 -32.93 26.77 -21.12
N ASP A 963 -34.00 27.20 -20.40
CA ASP A 963 -35.12 27.94 -20.91
C ASP A 963 -34.88 29.44 -21.12
N GLY A 964 -33.63 29.90 -21.01
CA GLY A 964 -33.23 31.30 -21.21
C GLY A 964 -31.73 31.49 -21.26
N CYS A 965 -31.30 32.75 -21.48
CA CYS A 965 -29.89 33.11 -21.48
C CYS A 965 -29.47 33.71 -20.15
N LEU A 966 -28.36 33.22 -19.59
CA LEU A 966 -27.76 33.79 -18.38
C LEU A 966 -27.18 35.17 -18.63
N ASN A 967 -27.43 36.12 -17.75
CA ASN A 967 -26.98 37.48 -17.89
C ASN A 967 -26.25 37.95 -16.62
N ASN A 968 -25.04 38.45 -16.79
CA ASN A 968 -24.27 39.03 -15.69
C ASN A 968 -24.45 40.54 -15.53
N GLY A 969 -25.32 41.18 -16.32
CA GLY A 969 -25.62 42.59 -16.25
C GLY A 969 -24.54 43.54 -16.74
N ARG A 970 -23.41 43.04 -17.17
CA ARG A 970 -22.19 43.81 -17.44
C ARG A 970 -22.19 44.50 -18.80
N TRP A 971 -22.85 43.93 -19.78
CA TRP A 971 -22.69 44.27 -21.18
C TRP A 971 -23.86 45.11 -21.78
N ALA A 972 -24.77 45.62 -21.00
CA ALA A 972 -25.97 46.31 -21.46
C ALA A 972 -25.61 47.52 -22.39
N ALA A 973 -24.60 48.33 -22.00
CA ALA A 973 -24.15 49.46 -22.80
C ALA A 973 -23.47 49.03 -24.10
N THR A 974 -22.68 47.96 -24.10
CA THR A 974 -22.01 47.43 -25.28
C THR A 974 -23.01 46.81 -26.25
N MET A 975 -24.06 46.14 -25.76
CA MET A 975 -25.17 45.63 -26.57
C MET A 975 -25.93 46.75 -27.27
N GLU A 976 -26.22 47.86 -26.58
CA GLU A 976 -26.86 49.04 -27.15
C GLU A 976 -25.96 49.65 -28.27
N LYS A 977 -24.71 49.82 -27.97
CA LYS A 977 -23.68 50.31 -28.94
C LYS A 977 -23.57 49.38 -30.16
N PHE A 978 -23.58 48.09 -29.99
CA PHE A 978 -23.54 47.14 -31.09
C PHE A 978 -24.83 47.16 -31.91
N ASN A 979 -25.99 47.33 -31.32
CA ASN A 979 -27.23 47.51 -32.06
C ASN A 979 -27.21 48.81 -32.90
N GLU A 980 -26.63 49.91 -32.43
CA GLU A 980 -26.40 51.12 -33.26
C GLU A 980 -25.48 50.82 -34.42
N TYR A 981 -24.36 50.09 -34.18
CA TYR A 981 -23.45 49.68 -35.24
C TYR A 981 -24.18 48.79 -36.26
N ARG A 982 -24.94 47.77 -35.80
CA ARG A 982 -25.71 46.89 -36.68
C ARG A 982 -26.71 47.64 -37.54
N ASN A 983 -27.40 48.64 -36.98
CA ASN A 983 -28.36 49.47 -37.71
C ASN A 983 -27.72 50.40 -38.71
N LYS A 984 -26.50 50.88 -38.49
CA LYS A 984 -25.76 51.71 -39.44
C LYS A 984 -25.23 50.91 -40.64
N ASN A 985 -25.03 49.61 -40.46
CA ASN A 985 -24.42 48.75 -41.49
C ASN A 985 -25.42 47.82 -42.20
N LYS A 986 -26.73 47.89 -41.84
CA LYS A 986 -27.83 47.34 -42.60
C LYS A 986 -28.20 48.28 -43.71
#